data_6de6922a352d51d49800b750a664dac1
#
_entry.id   6de6922a352d51d49800b750a664dac1
#
_cell.length_a   1.000
_cell.length_b   1.000
_cell.length_c   1.000
_cell.angle_alpha   90.00
_cell.angle_beta   90.00
_cell.angle_gamma   90.00
#
_symmetry.space_group_name_H-M   'P 1'
#
loop_
_entity.id
_entity.type
_entity.pdbx_description
1 polymer ?
#
loop_
_entity_poly.entity_id
_entity_poly.type
_entity_poly.pdbx_seq_one_letter_code
_entity_poly.pdbx_strand_id
1 'polypeptide(L)'
;MKAFPKPAAAADRRNSPGTPAGAPSVSRRDFIRVSSLAGGGFLLSLALPDAAWAQGDAALDDTTKAFTPNPFIKITPDGIVIILAKNPETGQGIKTGLPVIVAEELDVDFSSVIVEQAALRGDVGAQFAGGSRSTPDNYLRMRRAGAVARAMLIEAAAQTWKVPAAGLTTAHGQVINPATRERLSYGQLAAKAATLPLPDENTIKLKSESDFKLLGSRIGGVDNPLIVTGKPLFGIDQRLPGMVYAAYEKCPVYGGKVVSANIDRVKALPGVLDAFVIEGTDNSSGLLPGVAIVATSTWAAFSAKRQLQVVWDESAGPGNSTEDFAARAAELARAGGTPVRNDGDVDAAFAAGKVVEGAYAYPYLNHATLEPQGCTAWAHDDGIEFWTTSQTPGSGQDLVAKTFNLPKEKLKLNMVRGGGGFGRRLANDYMVEAAAIALKTNGSPVKLTWTREDDMHHDCFHRPGGFHYLKGAVDAHGRLTAWQNHFVTFGFKNAEHPASGADLSPDEFPARFVPNFRLSQSIIPTIIPSGPMRAPRSNALAFVFQSFIDELAHAGGRDPVEFRLELLGDDRLVPPTPGQRGSPAYDATRMKGVVRLAAEKSGWGKQLPRGEGMGVAFHFSHSGYIAMVAEVAVARDGTLKVRQVTAAVDVGPIINLSGAENQIQGSIIDGISTAWLQELTFDRGRAVQSNFDTYPLLRSTETPAMSVNFLQSDHPPTGLGEPAYPVVPPALCNAIFAATGKRLRQLPITKTDLSWS
;
A
#
# COMPACT_ATOMS: atom_id res chain seq x y z
N MET A 1 -29.82 15.62 31.84
CA MET A 1 -30.56 14.46 32.35
C MET A 1 -31.92 14.40 31.64
N LYS A 2 -32.07 13.55 30.66
CA LYS A 2 -33.35 13.03 30.17
C LYS A 2 -33.10 11.60 29.70
N ALA A 3 -33.82 10.66 30.28
CA ALA A 3 -33.67 9.24 30.15
C ALA A 3 -34.29 8.73 28.83
N PHE A 4 -33.64 7.71 28.20
CA PHE A 4 -34.17 6.96 27.09
C PHE A 4 -35.06 5.82 27.57
N PRO A 5 -36.17 5.50 26.90
CA PRO A 5 -37.08 4.40 27.28
C PRO A 5 -36.56 3.05 26.82
N LYS A 6 -36.85 2.01 27.62
CA LYS A 6 -36.60 0.59 27.30
C LYS A 6 -37.60 0.09 26.24
N PRO A 7 -37.20 -0.81 25.34
CA PRO A 7 -38.13 -1.48 24.45
C PRO A 7 -38.86 -2.65 25.16
N ALA A 8 -40.13 -2.79 24.81
CA ALA A 8 -41.04 -3.81 25.33
C ALA A 8 -40.80 -5.19 24.68
N ALA A 9 -41.13 -6.24 25.47
CA ALA A 9 -41.12 -7.61 25.06
C ALA A 9 -42.21 -7.90 24.02
N ALA A 10 -41.88 -8.64 22.97
CA ALA A 10 -42.82 -9.16 21.99
C ALA A 10 -42.92 -10.68 22.07
N ALA A 11 -44.18 -11.13 22.00
CA ALA A 11 -44.67 -12.45 22.27
C ALA A 11 -44.37 -13.50 21.19
N ASP A 12 -44.27 -14.70 21.67
CA ASP A 12 -44.28 -16.03 21.04
C ASP A 12 -45.36 -16.19 19.93
N ARG A 13 -44.93 -16.58 18.70
CA ARG A 13 -45.81 -17.26 17.74
C ARG A 13 -45.03 -18.38 17.03
N ARG A 14 -45.35 -19.60 17.44
CA ARG A 14 -45.07 -20.84 16.71
C ARG A 14 -45.90 -20.88 15.41
N ASN A 15 -45.26 -21.16 14.31
CA ASN A 15 -45.74 -22.07 13.26
C ASN A 15 -44.66 -22.20 12.17
N SER A 16 -44.18 -23.43 11.99
CA SER A 16 -43.29 -23.86 10.93
C SER A 16 -44.08 -24.39 9.74
N PRO A 17 -43.54 -24.28 8.53
CA PRO A 17 -43.62 -25.40 7.58
C PRO A 17 -42.23 -25.83 7.06
N GLY A 18 -42.07 -27.11 7.03
CA GLY A 18 -41.31 -28.04 6.22
C GLY A 18 -39.98 -27.61 5.58
N THR A 19 -38.89 -28.19 6.10
CA THR A 19 -37.55 -28.16 5.50
C THR A 19 -37.41 -29.25 4.43
N PRO A 20 -36.83 -29.01 3.24
CA PRO A 20 -36.39 -30.08 2.35
C PRO A 20 -35.15 -30.77 2.90
N ALA A 21 -35.14 -32.09 2.90
CA ALA A 21 -34.00 -32.92 3.28
C ALA A 21 -32.82 -32.80 2.31
N GLY A 22 -31.57 -32.67 2.83
CA GLY A 22 -30.40 -32.95 2.03
C GLY A 22 -29.23 -32.00 2.13
N ALA A 23 -28.92 -31.38 3.29
CA ALA A 23 -27.60 -30.80 3.51
C ALA A 23 -26.85 -31.61 4.58
N PRO A 24 -25.59 -32.01 4.38
CA PRO A 24 -24.81 -32.70 5.40
C PRO A 24 -24.61 -31.78 6.60
N SER A 25 -25.10 -32.17 7.77
CA SER A 25 -24.86 -31.46 9.02
C SER A 25 -23.44 -31.67 9.45
N VAL A 26 -22.62 -30.62 9.29
CA VAL A 26 -21.26 -30.59 9.87
C VAL A 26 -21.41 -30.59 11.39
N SER A 27 -20.83 -31.56 12.07
CA SER A 27 -20.88 -31.63 13.54
C SER A 27 -20.08 -30.45 14.15
N ARG A 28 -20.43 -30.04 15.39
CA ARG A 28 -19.66 -29.01 16.13
C ARG A 28 -18.16 -29.35 16.20
N ARG A 29 -17.83 -30.63 16.21
CA ARG A 29 -16.44 -31.14 16.25
C ARG A 29 -15.74 -30.95 14.90
N ASP A 30 -16.45 -31.13 13.80
CA ASP A 30 -15.93 -30.93 12.44
C ASP A 30 -15.83 -29.44 12.11
N PHE A 31 -16.76 -28.62 12.59
CA PHE A 31 -16.68 -27.16 12.51
C PHE A 31 -15.49 -26.61 13.30
N ILE A 32 -15.20 -27.13 14.48
CA ILE A 32 -14.02 -26.75 15.29
C ILE A 32 -12.74 -27.23 14.60
N ARG A 33 -12.69 -28.43 14.01
CA ARG A 33 -11.55 -28.91 13.22
C ARG A 33 -11.29 -28.07 11.98
N VAL A 34 -12.34 -27.72 11.23
CA VAL A 34 -12.21 -26.86 10.04
C VAL A 34 -11.84 -25.43 10.42
N SER A 35 -12.37 -24.90 11.53
CA SER A 35 -12.02 -23.58 12.04
C SER A 35 -10.59 -23.51 12.58
N SER A 36 -10.05 -24.60 13.15
CA SER A 36 -8.65 -24.66 13.59
C SER A 36 -7.67 -24.78 12.42
N LEU A 37 -8.11 -25.36 11.28
CA LEU A 37 -7.32 -25.43 10.05
C LEU A 37 -7.38 -24.13 9.23
N ALA A 38 -8.49 -23.38 9.29
CA ALA A 38 -8.65 -22.10 8.58
C ALA A 38 -7.88 -20.92 9.20
N GLY A 39 -7.42 -21.08 10.46
CA GLY A 39 -6.62 -20.05 11.16
C GLY A 39 -5.19 -20.52 11.45
N GLY A 40 -4.51 -21.08 10.46
CA GLY A 40 -3.19 -21.72 10.60
C GLY A 40 -2.32 -21.13 11.70
N GLY A 41 -2.13 -21.83 12.80
CA GLY A 41 -1.28 -21.46 13.94
C GLY A 41 -1.91 -20.56 15.01
N PHE A 42 -2.98 -19.80 14.71
CA PHE A 42 -3.49 -18.80 15.65
C PHE A 42 -4.66 -19.27 16.53
N LEU A 43 -5.52 -20.15 16.02
CA LEU A 43 -6.66 -20.69 16.78
C LEU A 43 -6.29 -21.85 17.71
N LEU A 44 -5.15 -22.52 17.48
CA LEU A 44 -4.63 -23.53 18.39
C LEU A 44 -4.21 -22.95 19.75
N SER A 45 -3.86 -21.67 19.81
CA SER A 45 -3.36 -21.02 21.02
C SER A 45 -4.41 -20.83 22.13
N LEU A 46 -5.68 -20.96 21.81
CA LEU A 46 -6.77 -20.68 22.76
C LEU A 46 -7.44 -21.94 23.37
N ALA A 47 -7.07 -23.14 22.93
CA ALA A 47 -7.81 -24.36 23.28
C ALA A 47 -7.00 -25.58 23.74
N LEU A 48 -5.67 -25.49 23.87
CA LEU A 48 -4.83 -26.65 24.29
C LEU A 48 -4.02 -26.33 25.56
N PRO A 49 -3.83 -27.34 26.47
CA PRO A 49 -2.98 -27.20 27.64
C PRO A 49 -1.49 -27.04 27.28
N ASP A 50 -0.71 -26.46 28.18
CA ASP A 50 0.66 -25.97 28.05
C ASP A 50 1.76 -26.89 27.44
N ALA A 51 1.44 -28.13 27.08
CA ALA A 51 2.41 -29.09 26.55
C ALA A 51 2.48 -29.17 25.00
N ALA A 52 1.64 -28.46 24.27
CA ALA A 52 1.53 -28.60 22.80
C ALA A 52 2.33 -27.59 21.99
N TRP A 53 3.00 -26.63 22.62
CA TRP A 53 3.68 -25.52 21.93
C TRP A 53 5.10 -25.85 21.43
N ALA A 54 5.66 -26.92 21.89
CA ALA A 54 7.01 -27.38 21.47
C ALA A 54 7.00 -28.19 20.16
N GLN A 55 5.83 -28.40 19.54
CA GLN A 55 5.67 -29.20 18.33
C GLN A 55 4.87 -28.44 17.26
N GLY A 56 5.43 -27.34 16.76
CA GLY A 56 4.88 -26.60 15.62
C GLY A 56 4.80 -27.39 14.31
N ASP A 57 5.38 -28.57 14.26
CA ASP A 57 5.43 -29.45 13.07
C ASP A 57 4.76 -30.82 13.27
N ALA A 58 4.26 -31.18 14.45
CA ALA A 58 3.87 -32.56 14.76
C ALA A 58 2.37 -32.89 14.65
N ALA A 59 1.48 -31.93 14.37
CA ALA A 59 0.03 -32.18 14.32
C ALA A 59 -0.55 -32.41 12.91
N LEU A 60 0.30 -32.51 11.88
CA LEU A 60 -0.07 -32.83 10.48
C LEU A 60 0.70 -34.05 9.96
N ASP A 61 1.01 -35.03 10.79
CA ASP A 61 1.87 -36.15 10.45
C ASP A 61 1.21 -37.31 9.67
N ASP A 62 0.23 -36.99 8.81
CA ASP A 62 -0.08 -37.82 7.63
C ASP A 62 0.30 -37.08 6.34
N THR A 63 1.38 -36.28 6.39
CA THR A 63 1.91 -35.52 5.25
C THR A 63 2.49 -36.42 4.15
N THR A 64 2.74 -37.68 4.42
CA THR A 64 3.29 -38.64 3.46
C THR A 64 2.38 -38.96 2.28
N LYS A 65 1.09 -38.59 2.35
CA LYS A 65 0.11 -38.83 1.28
C LYS A 65 -0.46 -37.56 0.65
N ALA A 66 -0.08 -36.37 1.13
CA ALA A 66 -0.52 -35.12 0.55
C ALA A 66 0.26 -34.80 -0.73
N PHE A 67 -0.44 -34.19 -1.70
CA PHE A 67 0.15 -33.73 -2.97
C PHE A 67 0.64 -32.28 -2.82
N THR A 68 1.94 -32.06 -2.92
CA THR A 68 2.60 -30.75 -2.83
C THR A 68 3.52 -30.55 -4.04
N PRO A 69 2.98 -30.18 -5.21
CA PRO A 69 3.74 -30.08 -6.46
C PRO A 69 4.72 -28.91 -6.50
N ASN A 70 4.50 -27.91 -5.66
CA ASN A 70 5.30 -26.69 -5.53
C ASN A 70 5.04 -26.06 -4.16
N PRO A 71 5.80 -25.03 -3.72
CA PRO A 71 5.67 -24.46 -2.39
C PRO A 71 4.34 -23.69 -2.17
N PHE A 72 3.50 -23.52 -3.20
CA PHE A 72 2.27 -22.73 -3.09
C PHE A 72 1.01 -23.59 -2.91
N ILE A 73 1.06 -24.88 -3.19
CA ILE A 73 -0.13 -25.74 -3.22
C ILE A 73 0.11 -26.99 -2.38
N LYS A 74 -0.86 -27.29 -1.51
CA LYS A 74 -0.97 -28.57 -0.82
C LYS A 74 -2.39 -29.10 -0.97
N ILE A 75 -2.55 -30.33 -1.40
CA ILE A 75 -3.83 -31.04 -1.52
C ILE A 75 -3.78 -32.27 -0.64
N THR A 76 -4.69 -32.34 0.32
CA THR A 76 -4.77 -33.44 1.28
C THR A 76 -5.58 -34.61 0.73
N PRO A 77 -5.43 -35.85 1.24
CA PRO A 77 -6.18 -37.01 0.77
C PRO A 77 -7.70 -36.88 0.94
N ASP A 78 -8.17 -36.09 1.91
CA ASP A 78 -9.59 -35.75 2.11
C ASP A 78 -10.10 -34.64 1.18
N GLY A 79 -9.22 -34.12 0.30
CA GLY A 79 -9.58 -33.17 -0.76
C GLY A 79 -9.49 -31.69 -0.37
N ILE A 80 -8.94 -31.37 0.80
CA ILE A 80 -8.70 -29.97 1.18
C ILE A 80 -7.57 -29.39 0.30
N VAL A 81 -7.86 -28.26 -0.35
CA VAL A 81 -6.87 -27.51 -1.13
C VAL A 81 -6.40 -26.32 -0.29
N ILE A 82 -5.12 -26.29 0.00
CA ILE A 82 -4.45 -25.20 0.71
C ILE A 82 -3.58 -24.45 -0.28
N ILE A 83 -3.73 -23.13 -0.36
CA ILE A 83 -2.92 -22.25 -1.19
C ILE A 83 -2.19 -21.24 -0.33
N LEU A 84 -0.86 -21.18 -0.48
CA LEU A 84 0.02 -20.31 0.28
C LEU A 84 0.05 -18.92 -0.33
N ALA A 85 -0.41 -17.91 0.43
CA ALA A 85 -0.26 -16.50 0.09
C ALA A 85 1.15 -16.04 0.47
N LYS A 86 2.01 -15.83 -0.52
CA LYS A 86 3.44 -15.58 -0.29
C LYS A 86 3.77 -14.13 0.11
N ASN A 87 3.03 -13.15 -0.41
CA ASN A 87 3.34 -11.74 -0.20
C ASN A 87 2.71 -11.19 1.09
N PRO A 88 3.34 -10.19 1.73
CA PRO A 88 2.75 -9.50 2.87
C PRO A 88 1.38 -8.88 2.56
N GLU A 89 0.45 -8.95 3.50
CA GLU A 89 -0.89 -8.37 3.43
C GLU A 89 -1.01 -7.18 4.39
N THR A 90 -1.24 -5.99 3.84
CA THR A 90 -1.40 -4.74 4.60
C THR A 90 -2.72 -4.02 4.31
N GLY A 91 -3.71 -4.75 3.77
CA GLY A 91 -5.01 -4.23 3.37
C GLY A 91 -5.20 -4.07 1.86
N GLN A 92 -4.17 -4.35 1.04
CA GLN A 92 -4.22 -4.24 -0.41
C GLN A 92 -4.90 -5.43 -1.11
N GLY A 93 -5.19 -6.52 -0.38
CA GLY A 93 -5.93 -7.67 -0.89
C GLY A 93 -5.10 -8.74 -1.61
N ILE A 94 -3.78 -8.67 -1.54
CA ILE A 94 -2.90 -9.62 -2.25
C ILE A 94 -2.97 -11.03 -1.69
N LYS A 95 -3.30 -11.19 -0.39
CA LYS A 95 -3.55 -12.48 0.24
C LYS A 95 -4.74 -13.22 -0.39
N THR A 96 -5.66 -12.50 -1.02
CA THR A 96 -6.73 -13.07 -1.86
C THR A 96 -6.30 -13.17 -3.32
N GLY A 97 -5.72 -12.10 -3.87
CA GLY A 97 -5.45 -11.98 -5.31
C GLY A 97 -4.52 -13.04 -5.87
N LEU A 98 -3.37 -13.33 -5.24
CA LEU A 98 -2.45 -14.36 -5.74
C LEU A 98 -3.03 -15.78 -5.64
N PRO A 99 -3.65 -16.20 -4.54
CA PRO A 99 -4.33 -17.50 -4.47
C PRO A 99 -5.46 -17.69 -5.49
N VAL A 100 -6.19 -16.65 -5.85
CA VAL A 100 -7.23 -16.73 -6.89
C VAL A 100 -6.63 -17.09 -8.25
N ILE A 101 -5.43 -16.56 -8.59
CA ILE A 101 -4.72 -16.91 -9.83
C ILE A 101 -4.38 -18.40 -9.87
N VAL A 102 -3.91 -18.95 -8.74
CA VAL A 102 -3.62 -20.38 -8.59
C VAL A 102 -4.88 -21.21 -8.72
N ALA A 103 -5.94 -20.84 -8.03
CA ALA A 103 -7.22 -21.53 -8.01
C ALA A 103 -7.88 -21.56 -9.40
N GLU A 104 -7.76 -20.47 -10.18
CA GLU A 104 -8.22 -20.41 -11.58
C GLU A 104 -7.58 -21.50 -12.43
N GLU A 105 -6.25 -21.57 -12.43
CA GLU A 105 -5.53 -22.57 -13.23
C GLU A 105 -5.72 -23.99 -12.70
N LEU A 106 -5.95 -24.17 -11.41
CA LEU A 106 -6.18 -25.46 -10.76
C LEU A 106 -7.62 -25.98 -10.93
N ASP A 107 -8.56 -25.17 -11.41
CA ASP A 107 -9.98 -25.50 -11.55
C ASP A 107 -10.66 -25.92 -10.22
N VAL A 108 -10.39 -25.19 -9.14
CA VAL A 108 -11.03 -25.38 -7.84
C VAL A 108 -11.97 -24.23 -7.50
N ASP A 109 -13.03 -24.53 -6.75
CA ASP A 109 -13.91 -23.50 -6.23
C ASP A 109 -13.19 -22.72 -5.12
N PHE A 110 -12.94 -21.43 -5.34
CA PHE A 110 -12.17 -20.62 -4.40
C PHE A 110 -12.78 -20.55 -3.00
N SER A 111 -14.09 -20.68 -2.89
CA SER A 111 -14.79 -20.74 -1.58
C SER A 111 -14.44 -21.98 -0.73
N SER A 112 -13.90 -23.04 -1.33
CA SER A 112 -13.44 -24.25 -0.65
C SER A 112 -11.94 -24.28 -0.37
N VAL A 113 -11.21 -23.26 -0.84
CA VAL A 113 -9.75 -23.17 -0.66
C VAL A 113 -9.43 -22.56 0.70
N ILE A 114 -8.47 -23.15 1.41
CA ILE A 114 -7.84 -22.55 2.58
C ILE A 114 -6.64 -21.73 2.12
N VAL A 115 -6.62 -20.44 2.48
CA VAL A 115 -5.50 -19.54 2.17
C VAL A 115 -4.66 -19.31 3.43
N GLU A 116 -3.41 -19.75 3.39
CA GLU A 116 -2.45 -19.54 4.49
C GLU A 116 -1.46 -18.43 4.16
N GLN A 117 -1.11 -17.60 5.15
CA GLN A 117 -0.04 -16.61 5.00
C GLN A 117 1.32 -17.27 5.19
N ALA A 118 2.22 -17.13 4.25
CA ALA A 118 3.58 -17.63 4.38
C ALA A 118 4.37 -16.86 5.45
N ALA A 119 5.19 -17.55 6.23
CA ALA A 119 6.32 -16.94 6.92
C ALA A 119 7.40 -16.49 5.92
N LEU A 120 8.42 -15.76 6.36
CA LEU A 120 9.57 -15.47 5.50
C LEU A 120 10.30 -16.76 5.16
N ARG A 121 10.41 -17.10 3.87
CA ARG A 121 11.05 -18.32 3.38
C ARG A 121 11.60 -18.15 1.98
N GLY A 122 12.71 -18.79 1.67
CA GLY A 122 13.42 -18.59 0.40
C GLY A 122 12.81 -19.30 -0.82
N ASP A 123 12.12 -20.42 -0.62
CA ASP A 123 11.59 -21.26 -1.70
C ASP A 123 10.39 -20.66 -2.44
N VAL A 124 9.69 -19.68 -1.85
CA VAL A 124 8.60 -18.93 -2.51
C VAL A 124 9.09 -17.71 -3.30
N GLY A 125 10.40 -17.44 -3.29
CA GLY A 125 11.01 -16.25 -3.89
C GLY A 125 10.73 -14.97 -3.12
N ALA A 126 11.01 -13.81 -3.73
CA ALA A 126 10.88 -12.52 -3.05
C ALA A 126 9.48 -12.29 -2.49
N GLN A 127 9.41 -11.95 -1.19
CA GLN A 127 8.19 -11.61 -0.47
C GLN A 127 8.18 -10.10 -0.22
N PHE A 128 7.45 -9.38 -1.07
CA PHE A 128 7.50 -7.92 -1.15
C PHE A 128 6.11 -7.35 -1.42
N ALA A 129 5.75 -6.27 -0.73
CA ALA A 129 4.54 -5.50 -0.96
C ALA A 129 4.88 -4.00 -1.10
N GLY A 130 5.09 -3.55 -2.33
CA GLY A 130 5.41 -2.16 -2.65
C GLY A 130 5.52 -1.96 -4.16
N GLY A 131 5.52 -0.70 -4.60
CA GLY A 131 5.64 -0.33 -6.01
C GLY A 131 4.55 -0.92 -6.91
N SER A 132 3.43 -1.35 -6.35
CA SER A 132 2.35 -2.05 -7.04
C SER A 132 2.80 -3.33 -7.79
N ARG A 133 3.91 -3.96 -7.35
CA ARG A 133 4.56 -5.06 -8.08
C ARG A 133 4.06 -6.45 -7.70
N SER A 134 3.26 -6.59 -6.66
CA SER A 134 2.85 -7.94 -6.19
C SER A 134 2.11 -8.76 -7.25
N THR A 135 1.22 -8.14 -8.03
CA THR A 135 0.52 -8.82 -9.13
C THR A 135 1.42 -9.03 -10.35
N PRO A 136 2.03 -8.00 -10.97
CA PRO A 136 2.80 -8.19 -12.21
C PRO A 136 3.98 -9.15 -12.03
N ASP A 137 4.69 -9.10 -10.91
CA ASP A 137 5.85 -9.96 -10.67
C ASP A 137 5.49 -11.43 -10.42
N ASN A 138 4.24 -11.71 -10.04
CA ASN A 138 3.82 -13.05 -9.66
C ASN A 138 2.74 -13.65 -10.58
N TYR A 139 2.11 -12.88 -11.45
CA TYR A 139 0.98 -13.33 -12.26
C TYR A 139 1.26 -14.63 -13.01
N LEU A 140 2.30 -14.63 -13.85
CA LEU A 140 2.64 -15.80 -14.65
C LEU A 140 3.13 -16.98 -13.78
N ARG A 141 3.89 -16.69 -12.71
CA ARG A 141 4.36 -17.70 -11.76
C ARG A 141 3.21 -18.42 -11.05
N MET A 142 2.21 -17.68 -10.57
CA MET A 142 1.05 -18.26 -9.90
C MET A 142 0.17 -19.05 -10.87
N ARG A 143 0.01 -18.58 -12.11
CA ARG A 143 -0.68 -19.34 -13.15
C ARG A 143 0.02 -20.68 -13.42
N ARG A 144 1.35 -20.66 -13.63
CA ARG A 144 2.13 -21.88 -13.82
C ARG A 144 2.02 -22.84 -12.66
N ALA A 145 2.09 -22.34 -11.42
CA ALA A 145 1.96 -23.19 -10.23
C ALA A 145 0.63 -23.97 -10.22
N GLY A 146 -0.49 -23.31 -10.51
CA GLY A 146 -1.80 -23.95 -10.62
C GLY A 146 -1.90 -24.93 -11.78
N ALA A 147 -1.40 -24.54 -12.96
CA ALA A 147 -1.45 -25.34 -14.17
C ALA A 147 -0.60 -26.61 -14.08
N VAL A 148 0.60 -26.56 -13.51
CA VAL A 148 1.46 -27.72 -13.23
C VAL A 148 0.74 -28.71 -12.31
N ALA A 149 0.16 -28.23 -11.21
CA ALA A 149 -0.59 -29.10 -10.30
C ALA A 149 -1.77 -29.77 -11.01
N ARG A 150 -2.54 -29.03 -11.80
CA ARG A 150 -3.64 -29.57 -12.60
C ARG A 150 -3.16 -30.64 -13.59
N ALA A 151 -2.06 -30.40 -14.31
CA ALA A 151 -1.51 -31.35 -15.27
C ALA A 151 -1.10 -32.66 -14.60
N MET A 152 -0.47 -32.60 -13.43
CA MET A 152 -0.09 -33.81 -12.66
C MET A 152 -1.30 -34.59 -12.16
N LEU A 153 -2.37 -33.90 -11.74
CA LEU A 153 -3.64 -34.55 -11.33
C LEU A 153 -4.34 -35.22 -12.53
N ILE A 154 -4.34 -34.57 -13.69
CA ILE A 154 -4.85 -35.17 -14.93
C ILE A 154 -4.04 -36.43 -15.29
N GLU A 155 -2.74 -36.40 -15.22
CA GLU A 155 -1.87 -37.53 -15.49
C GLU A 155 -2.10 -38.67 -14.48
N ALA A 156 -2.27 -38.37 -13.21
CA ALA A 156 -2.61 -39.36 -12.18
C ALA A 156 -3.95 -40.05 -12.46
N ALA A 157 -4.95 -39.33 -12.95
CA ALA A 157 -6.24 -39.87 -13.35
C ALA A 157 -6.13 -40.72 -14.64
N ALA A 158 -5.37 -40.22 -15.62
CA ALA A 158 -5.12 -40.95 -16.89
C ALA A 158 -4.51 -42.33 -16.62
N GLN A 159 -3.50 -42.40 -15.77
CA GLN A 159 -2.88 -43.66 -15.36
C GLN A 159 -3.83 -44.56 -14.54
N THR A 160 -4.71 -43.95 -13.75
CA THR A 160 -5.70 -44.71 -12.94
C THR A 160 -6.75 -45.34 -13.81
N TRP A 161 -7.30 -44.61 -14.77
CA TRP A 161 -8.29 -45.11 -15.74
C TRP A 161 -7.67 -45.86 -16.96
N LYS A 162 -6.35 -45.78 -17.11
CA LYS A 162 -5.63 -46.34 -18.28
C LYS A 162 -6.11 -45.74 -19.61
N VAL A 163 -6.27 -44.41 -19.64
CA VAL A 163 -6.70 -43.62 -20.82
C VAL A 163 -5.70 -42.50 -21.11
N PRO A 164 -5.66 -41.97 -22.33
CA PRO A 164 -4.82 -40.80 -22.63
C PRO A 164 -5.23 -39.56 -21.80
N ALA A 165 -4.26 -38.84 -21.25
CA ALA A 165 -4.48 -37.61 -20.50
C ALA A 165 -5.15 -36.51 -21.33
N ALA A 166 -4.84 -36.42 -22.63
CA ALA A 166 -5.39 -35.41 -23.55
C ALA A 166 -6.92 -35.39 -23.68
N GLY A 167 -7.59 -36.50 -23.32
CA GLY A 167 -9.06 -36.59 -23.35
C GLY A 167 -9.74 -36.19 -22.04
N LEU A 168 -8.98 -35.90 -21.00
CA LEU A 168 -9.52 -35.58 -19.66
C LEU A 168 -9.66 -34.08 -19.47
N THR A 169 -10.66 -33.71 -18.66
CA THR A 169 -10.93 -32.32 -18.27
C THR A 169 -10.96 -32.15 -16.77
N THR A 170 -10.97 -30.90 -16.28
CA THR A 170 -11.06 -30.58 -14.85
C THR A 170 -12.19 -29.61 -14.56
N ALA A 171 -12.82 -29.76 -13.42
CA ALA A 171 -13.76 -28.80 -12.86
C ALA A 171 -14.00 -29.09 -11.36
N HIS A 172 -14.20 -28.05 -10.56
CA HIS A 172 -14.60 -28.14 -9.15
C HIS A 172 -13.70 -29.09 -8.32
N GLY A 173 -12.38 -29.05 -8.52
CA GLY A 173 -11.44 -29.92 -7.79
C GLY A 173 -11.52 -31.40 -8.15
N GLN A 174 -11.98 -31.72 -9.36
CA GLN A 174 -12.11 -33.07 -9.88
C GLN A 174 -11.50 -33.18 -11.28
N VAL A 175 -10.96 -34.35 -11.61
CA VAL A 175 -10.66 -34.77 -12.99
C VAL A 175 -11.86 -35.56 -13.51
N ILE A 176 -12.27 -35.26 -14.73
CA ILE A 176 -13.45 -35.81 -15.39
C ILE A 176 -13.03 -36.52 -16.65
N ASN A 177 -13.52 -37.74 -16.85
CA ASN A 177 -13.44 -38.45 -18.14
C ASN A 177 -14.74 -38.18 -18.94
N PRO A 178 -14.74 -37.33 -19.98
CA PRO A 178 -15.96 -36.98 -20.69
C PRO A 178 -16.60 -38.17 -21.40
N ALA A 179 -15.82 -39.19 -21.79
CA ALA A 179 -16.31 -40.37 -22.51
C ALA A 179 -17.13 -41.32 -21.61
N THR A 180 -16.68 -41.54 -20.37
CA THR A 180 -17.35 -42.40 -19.39
C THR A 180 -18.19 -41.67 -18.37
N ARG A 181 -18.00 -40.34 -18.22
CA ARG A 181 -18.55 -39.47 -17.17
C ARG A 181 -18.03 -39.77 -15.76
N GLU A 182 -17.03 -40.64 -15.64
CA GLU A 182 -16.37 -40.90 -14.35
C GLU A 182 -15.63 -39.67 -13.85
N ARG A 183 -15.52 -39.56 -12.51
CA ARG A 183 -14.86 -38.45 -11.85
C ARG A 183 -13.98 -38.98 -10.72
N LEU A 184 -12.82 -38.34 -10.54
CA LEU A 184 -11.94 -38.54 -9.39
C LEU A 184 -11.64 -37.18 -8.76
N SER A 185 -11.86 -37.05 -7.45
CA SER A 185 -11.49 -35.84 -6.73
C SER A 185 -9.98 -35.68 -6.66
N TYR A 186 -9.50 -34.46 -6.50
CA TYR A 186 -8.08 -34.19 -6.32
C TYR A 186 -7.51 -34.89 -5.08
N GLY A 187 -8.30 -35.04 -4.01
CA GLY A 187 -7.90 -35.82 -2.83
C GLY A 187 -7.66 -37.29 -3.13
N GLN A 188 -8.54 -37.93 -3.92
CA GLN A 188 -8.35 -39.33 -4.35
C GLN A 188 -7.11 -39.50 -5.22
N LEU A 189 -6.70 -38.48 -5.94
CA LEU A 189 -5.54 -38.49 -6.83
C LEU A 189 -4.26 -38.04 -6.15
N ALA A 190 -4.33 -37.36 -4.98
CA ALA A 190 -3.22 -36.69 -4.32
C ALA A 190 -2.02 -37.62 -4.10
N ALA A 191 -2.22 -38.81 -3.52
CA ALA A 191 -1.15 -39.78 -3.25
C ALA A 191 -0.48 -40.27 -4.55
N LYS A 192 -1.23 -40.48 -5.61
CA LYS A 192 -0.67 -40.93 -6.89
C LYS A 192 0.04 -39.77 -7.61
N ALA A 193 -0.56 -38.58 -7.64
CA ALA A 193 0.04 -37.40 -8.23
C ALA A 193 1.41 -37.07 -7.57
N ALA A 194 1.54 -37.27 -6.26
CA ALA A 194 2.78 -37.05 -5.54
C ALA A 194 3.94 -37.98 -5.96
N THR A 195 3.66 -39.09 -6.62
CA THR A 195 4.67 -40.00 -7.14
C THR A 195 5.13 -39.69 -8.56
N LEU A 196 4.47 -38.74 -9.24
CA LEU A 196 4.79 -38.40 -10.62
C LEU A 196 5.97 -37.41 -10.69
N PRO A 197 6.79 -37.47 -11.74
CA PRO A 197 7.81 -36.45 -11.95
C PRO A 197 7.18 -35.10 -12.24
N LEU A 198 7.82 -34.03 -11.77
CA LEU A 198 7.42 -32.67 -12.09
C LEU A 198 7.60 -32.40 -13.60
N PRO A 199 6.57 -31.95 -14.31
CA PRO A 199 6.71 -31.58 -15.72
C PRO A 199 7.47 -30.25 -15.84
N ASP A 200 8.07 -30.01 -17.02
CA ASP A 200 8.62 -28.68 -17.33
C ASP A 200 7.49 -27.66 -17.40
N GLU A 201 7.50 -26.69 -16.50
CA GLU A 201 6.48 -25.66 -16.39
C GLU A 201 6.28 -24.83 -17.66
N ASN A 202 7.31 -24.75 -18.53
CA ASN A 202 7.25 -24.02 -19.80
C ASN A 202 6.48 -24.77 -20.87
N THR A 203 6.31 -26.09 -20.75
CA THR A 203 5.55 -26.93 -21.68
C THR A 203 4.07 -27.01 -21.31
N ILE A 204 3.70 -26.57 -20.12
CA ILE A 204 2.31 -26.65 -19.63
C ILE A 204 1.46 -25.54 -20.25
N LYS A 205 0.36 -25.94 -20.89
CA LYS A 205 -0.61 -25.01 -21.46
C LYS A 205 -1.41 -24.32 -20.35
N LEU A 206 -1.32 -23.01 -20.31
CA LEU A 206 -2.16 -22.16 -19.45
C LEU A 206 -3.56 -22.02 -20.07
N LYS A 207 -4.55 -21.72 -19.24
CA LYS A 207 -5.89 -21.35 -19.72
C LYS A 207 -5.84 -20.10 -20.58
N SER A 208 -6.72 -19.99 -21.56
CA SER A 208 -6.96 -18.70 -22.25
C SER A 208 -7.84 -17.80 -21.37
N GLU A 209 -7.79 -16.49 -21.61
CA GLU A 209 -8.63 -15.54 -20.85
C GLU A 209 -10.13 -15.82 -21.01
N SER A 210 -10.55 -16.33 -22.19
CA SER A 210 -11.92 -16.76 -22.44
C SER A 210 -12.39 -17.93 -21.55
N ASP A 211 -11.46 -18.67 -20.97
CA ASP A 211 -11.75 -19.85 -20.12
C ASP A 211 -11.75 -19.48 -18.62
N PHE A 212 -11.46 -18.22 -18.26
CA PHE A 212 -11.43 -17.77 -16.89
C PHE A 212 -12.83 -17.75 -16.28
N LYS A 213 -12.91 -18.23 -15.02
CA LYS A 213 -14.13 -18.29 -14.23
C LYS A 213 -14.03 -17.43 -12.95
N LEU A 214 -12.84 -17.35 -12.40
CA LEU A 214 -12.54 -16.62 -11.16
C LEU A 214 -11.90 -15.26 -11.44
N LEU A 215 -10.93 -15.21 -12.38
CA LEU A 215 -10.26 -13.97 -12.73
C LEU A 215 -11.27 -12.98 -13.36
N GLY A 216 -11.22 -11.73 -12.94
CA GLY A 216 -12.18 -10.69 -13.35
C GLY A 216 -13.49 -10.67 -12.56
N SER A 217 -13.76 -11.70 -11.75
CA SER A 217 -14.99 -11.78 -10.96
C SER A 217 -14.87 -11.05 -9.60
N ARG A 218 -15.99 -10.89 -8.89
CA ARG A 218 -16.05 -10.29 -7.56
C ARG A 218 -15.81 -11.35 -6.49
N ILE A 219 -14.63 -11.33 -5.88
CA ILE A 219 -14.26 -12.24 -4.80
C ILE A 219 -13.98 -11.43 -3.55
N GLY A 220 -14.67 -11.74 -2.45
CA GLY A 220 -14.44 -11.11 -1.14
C GLY A 220 -13.06 -11.45 -0.59
N GLY A 221 -12.47 -10.54 0.19
CA GLY A 221 -11.19 -10.81 0.85
C GLY A 221 -11.29 -11.99 1.81
N VAL A 222 -10.31 -12.90 1.76
CA VAL A 222 -10.30 -14.15 2.57
C VAL A 222 -10.34 -13.90 4.08
N ASP A 223 -9.82 -12.76 4.53
CA ASP A 223 -9.82 -12.37 5.94
C ASP A 223 -11.08 -11.57 6.35
N ASN A 224 -11.91 -11.11 5.41
CA ASN A 224 -13.04 -10.22 5.71
C ASN A 224 -13.99 -10.75 6.80
N PRO A 225 -14.39 -12.03 6.79
CA PRO A 225 -15.26 -12.58 7.85
C PRO A 225 -14.63 -12.50 9.25
N LEU A 226 -13.31 -12.66 9.33
CA LEU A 226 -12.57 -12.57 10.59
C LEU A 226 -12.42 -11.11 11.06
N ILE A 227 -12.14 -10.19 10.12
CA ILE A 227 -12.00 -8.76 10.40
C ILE A 227 -13.31 -8.19 10.97
N VAL A 228 -14.43 -8.40 10.28
CA VAL A 228 -15.73 -7.83 10.70
C VAL A 228 -16.31 -8.47 11.97
N THR A 229 -15.76 -9.60 12.40
CA THR A 229 -16.11 -10.26 13.66
C THR A 229 -15.10 -10.03 14.78
N GLY A 230 -14.09 -9.16 14.55
CA GLY A 230 -13.08 -8.78 15.55
C GLY A 230 -12.14 -9.92 15.95
N LYS A 231 -11.86 -10.85 15.04
CA LYS A 231 -10.89 -11.92 15.31
C LYS A 231 -9.45 -11.36 15.28
N PRO A 232 -8.55 -11.87 16.13
CA PRO A 232 -7.16 -11.41 16.17
C PRO A 232 -6.41 -11.81 14.90
N LEU A 233 -5.97 -10.83 14.11
CA LEU A 233 -5.27 -11.03 12.83
C LEU A 233 -4.05 -10.13 12.67
N PHE A 234 -4.03 -9.00 13.37
CA PHE A 234 -3.06 -7.93 13.17
C PHE A 234 -1.85 -8.09 14.09
N GLY A 235 -0.77 -7.36 13.81
CA GLY A 235 0.41 -7.36 14.65
C GLY A 235 0.12 -6.95 16.09
N ILE A 236 -0.76 -5.97 16.26
CA ILE A 236 -1.20 -5.49 17.59
C ILE A 236 -1.96 -6.56 18.39
N ASP A 237 -2.58 -7.53 17.72
CA ASP A 237 -3.38 -8.59 18.36
C ASP A 237 -2.53 -9.76 18.88
N GLN A 238 -1.23 -9.84 18.50
CA GLN A 238 -0.37 -10.97 18.83
C GLN A 238 -0.30 -11.20 20.34
N ARG A 239 -0.39 -12.47 20.75
CA ARG A 239 -0.26 -12.89 22.14
C ARG A 239 0.50 -14.21 22.23
N LEU A 240 1.54 -14.24 23.04
CA LEU A 240 2.34 -15.43 23.31
C LEU A 240 2.33 -15.71 24.82
N PRO A 241 2.50 -16.99 25.24
CA PRO A 241 2.64 -17.33 26.65
C PRO A 241 3.83 -16.60 27.30
N GLY A 242 3.65 -16.09 28.50
CA GLY A 242 4.71 -15.39 29.24
C GLY A 242 5.16 -14.05 28.65
N MET A 243 4.40 -13.51 27.67
CA MET A 243 4.76 -12.27 26.98
C MET A 243 4.71 -11.06 27.89
N VAL A 244 5.70 -10.18 27.75
CA VAL A 244 5.76 -8.85 28.33
C VAL A 244 5.52 -7.79 27.26
N TYR A 245 5.23 -6.56 27.68
CA TYR A 245 4.85 -5.45 26.80
C TYR A 245 5.86 -4.34 26.92
N ALA A 246 6.18 -3.72 25.79
CA ALA A 246 7.14 -2.64 25.75
C ALA A 246 6.60 -1.39 25.07
N ALA A 247 7.07 -0.23 25.56
CA ALA A 247 7.02 1.06 24.90
C ALA A 247 8.45 1.57 24.73
N TYR A 248 8.66 2.38 23.70
CA TYR A 248 9.97 2.96 23.40
C TYR A 248 9.84 4.46 23.18
N GLU A 249 10.59 5.26 23.94
CA GLU A 249 10.66 6.71 23.76
C GLU A 249 11.94 7.08 23.06
N LYS A 250 11.83 7.78 21.94
CA LYS A 250 12.96 8.21 21.10
C LYS A 250 13.15 9.71 21.12
N CYS A 251 14.34 10.19 20.82
CA CYS A 251 14.57 11.61 20.65
C CYS A 251 13.65 12.16 19.53
N PRO A 252 12.88 13.22 19.79
CA PRO A 252 12.01 13.81 18.77
C PRO A 252 12.76 14.50 17.63
N VAL A 253 14.05 14.74 17.76
CA VAL A 253 14.93 15.27 16.73
C VAL A 253 15.84 14.16 16.20
N TYR A 254 15.85 13.96 14.90
CA TYR A 254 16.71 12.95 14.27
C TYR A 254 18.20 13.27 14.47
N GLY A 255 18.95 12.26 14.92
CA GLY A 255 20.37 12.40 15.27
C GLY A 255 20.60 12.84 16.73
N GLY A 256 19.54 13.11 17.48
CA GLY A 256 19.62 13.41 18.91
C GLY A 256 19.95 12.19 19.77
N LYS A 257 20.36 12.42 21.02
CA LYS A 257 20.78 11.39 21.97
C LYS A 257 20.19 11.59 23.34
N VAL A 258 20.09 10.52 24.13
CA VAL A 258 19.71 10.60 25.55
C VAL A 258 20.88 11.18 26.34
N VAL A 259 20.66 12.30 27.03
CA VAL A 259 21.61 12.87 27.98
C VAL A 259 21.38 12.30 29.39
N SER A 260 20.11 12.30 29.82
CA SER A 260 19.69 11.68 31.08
C SER A 260 18.20 11.32 31.06
N ALA A 261 17.78 10.40 31.92
CA ALA A 261 16.37 10.07 32.10
C ALA A 261 16.10 9.63 33.55
N ASN A 262 14.85 9.80 34.01
CA ASN A 262 14.40 9.43 35.36
C ASN A 262 14.09 7.92 35.49
N ILE A 263 15.01 7.07 35.06
CA ILE A 263 14.85 5.62 34.94
C ILE A 263 14.39 4.96 36.25
N ASP A 264 15.03 5.28 37.38
CA ASP A 264 14.71 4.66 38.69
C ASP A 264 13.28 4.97 39.13
N ARG A 265 12.80 6.20 38.86
CA ARG A 265 11.41 6.56 39.12
C ARG A 265 10.44 5.76 38.25
N VAL A 266 10.77 5.57 36.98
CA VAL A 266 9.93 4.80 36.03
C VAL A 266 9.90 3.32 36.44
N LYS A 267 11.02 2.73 36.84
CA LYS A 267 11.09 1.34 37.33
C LYS A 267 10.21 1.09 38.57
N ALA A 268 10.01 2.10 39.39
CA ALA A 268 9.18 2.00 40.61
C ALA A 268 7.69 2.08 40.36
N LEU A 269 7.23 2.33 39.10
CA LEU A 269 5.82 2.46 38.77
C LEU A 269 5.10 1.10 38.73
N PRO A 270 3.82 1.05 39.12
CA PRO A 270 3.04 -0.20 39.11
C PRO A 270 3.01 -0.86 37.74
N GLY A 271 3.33 -2.14 37.69
CA GLY A 271 3.31 -2.96 36.49
C GLY A 271 4.53 -2.79 35.56
N VAL A 272 5.47 -1.90 35.89
CA VAL A 272 6.76 -1.82 35.21
C VAL A 272 7.66 -2.94 35.70
N LEU A 273 8.29 -3.65 34.79
CA LEU A 273 9.23 -4.74 35.05
C LEU A 273 10.67 -4.27 34.94
N ASP A 274 10.94 -3.40 33.94
CA ASP A 274 12.26 -2.79 33.74
C ASP A 274 12.14 -1.50 32.90
N ALA A 275 13.17 -0.64 32.96
CA ALA A 275 13.36 0.49 32.06
C ALA A 275 14.87 0.73 31.87
N PHE A 276 15.31 1.02 30.66
CA PHE A 276 16.73 1.20 30.34
C PHE A 276 16.94 2.05 29.10
N VAL A 277 18.10 2.69 29.03
CA VAL A 277 18.55 3.41 27.85
C VAL A 277 19.06 2.43 26.79
N ILE A 278 18.75 2.71 25.53
CA ILE A 278 19.34 2.09 24.36
C ILE A 278 20.09 3.19 23.61
N GLU A 279 21.39 3.00 23.41
CA GLU A 279 22.28 3.97 22.75
C GLU A 279 21.96 4.17 21.27
N GLY A 280 21.33 3.19 20.64
CA GLY A 280 21.01 3.24 19.22
C GLY A 280 22.20 3.04 18.30
N THR A 281 22.00 3.40 17.03
CA THR A 281 23.02 3.35 15.97
C THR A 281 22.97 4.63 15.13
N ASP A 282 23.97 4.84 14.27
CA ASP A 282 23.99 5.97 13.33
C ASP A 282 23.03 5.79 12.13
N ASN A 283 22.38 4.63 12.03
CA ASN A 283 21.41 4.34 10.99
C ASN A 283 20.04 4.97 11.33
N SER A 284 19.67 6.05 10.66
CA SER A 284 18.39 6.75 10.86
C SER A 284 17.14 5.92 10.54
N SER A 285 17.29 4.80 9.80
CA SER A 285 16.21 3.86 9.47
C SER A 285 16.33 2.54 10.26
N GLY A 286 17.12 2.54 11.33
CA GLY A 286 17.38 1.38 12.18
C GLY A 286 17.03 1.64 13.64
N LEU A 287 17.95 1.28 14.53
CA LEU A 287 17.80 1.47 15.97
C LEU A 287 18.21 2.89 16.37
N LEU A 288 17.24 3.75 16.61
CA LEU A 288 17.48 5.10 17.13
C LEU A 288 17.77 5.08 18.64
N PRO A 289 18.52 6.07 19.18
CA PRO A 289 18.72 6.22 20.63
C PRO A 289 17.38 6.48 21.34
N GLY A 290 17.22 5.90 22.54
CA GLY A 290 15.97 6.10 23.27
C GLY A 290 15.93 5.37 24.63
N VAL A 291 14.75 5.36 25.23
CA VAL A 291 14.47 4.70 26.51
C VAL A 291 13.39 3.66 26.32
N ALA A 292 13.70 2.39 26.59
CA ALA A 292 12.77 1.29 26.60
C ALA A 292 12.12 1.16 28.00
N ILE A 293 10.83 0.84 28.02
CA ILE A 293 10.06 0.49 29.22
C ILE A 293 9.42 -0.87 28.96
N VAL A 294 9.66 -1.82 29.86
CA VAL A 294 9.08 -3.16 29.82
C VAL A 294 8.08 -3.31 30.95
N ALA A 295 6.88 -3.81 30.70
CA ALA A 295 5.79 -3.85 31.65
C ALA A 295 4.91 -5.09 31.48
N THR A 296 4.02 -5.34 32.46
CA THR A 296 3.08 -6.47 32.48
C THR A 296 1.89 -6.31 31.53
N SER A 297 1.70 -5.11 30.97
CA SER A 297 0.64 -4.79 29.99
C SER A 297 1.00 -3.57 29.14
N THR A 298 0.40 -3.46 27.98
CA THR A 298 0.52 -2.25 27.12
C THR A 298 0.09 -0.98 27.88
N TRP A 299 -0.98 -1.07 28.69
CA TRP A 299 -1.43 0.06 29.49
C TRP A 299 -0.39 0.50 30.53
N ALA A 300 0.26 -0.45 31.22
CA ALA A 300 1.30 -0.12 32.18
C ALA A 300 2.52 0.52 31.49
N ALA A 301 2.95 -0.03 30.35
CA ALA A 301 4.04 0.54 29.55
C ALA A 301 3.74 1.97 29.09
N PHE A 302 2.55 2.24 28.55
CA PHE A 302 2.13 3.56 28.09
C PHE A 302 1.92 4.54 29.25
N SER A 303 1.40 4.07 30.40
CA SER A 303 1.24 4.89 31.60
C SER A 303 2.58 5.31 32.20
N ALA A 304 3.55 4.42 32.19
CA ALA A 304 4.91 4.71 32.61
C ALA A 304 5.63 5.66 31.64
N LYS A 305 5.44 5.46 30.31
CA LYS A 305 5.99 6.35 29.27
C LYS A 305 5.53 7.80 29.46
N ARG A 306 4.27 8.05 29.85
CA ARG A 306 3.76 9.40 30.14
C ARG A 306 4.43 10.05 31.35
N GLN A 307 5.06 9.28 32.24
CA GLN A 307 5.78 9.77 33.41
C GLN A 307 7.31 9.79 33.21
N LEU A 308 7.75 9.26 32.06
CA LEU A 308 9.16 9.33 31.68
C LEU A 308 9.54 10.79 31.36
N GLN A 309 10.67 11.21 31.87
CA GLN A 309 11.27 12.51 31.61
C GLN A 309 12.70 12.24 31.08
N VAL A 310 12.93 12.67 29.84
CA VAL A 310 14.24 12.52 29.19
C VAL A 310 14.79 13.89 28.84
N VAL A 311 16.05 14.10 29.16
CA VAL A 311 16.83 15.22 28.65
C VAL A 311 17.53 14.75 27.38
N TRP A 312 17.28 15.43 26.28
CA TRP A 312 17.82 15.09 24.97
C TRP A 312 18.91 16.07 24.54
N ASP A 313 19.91 15.59 23.84
CA ASP A 313 20.74 16.42 22.97
C ASP A 313 20.04 16.58 21.61
N GLU A 314 19.60 17.80 21.32
CA GLU A 314 18.87 18.17 20.10
C GLU A 314 19.64 19.19 19.25
N SER A 315 20.94 19.23 19.39
CA SER A 315 21.82 20.21 18.72
C SER A 315 21.71 20.18 17.19
N ALA A 316 21.23 19.08 16.60
CA ALA A 316 20.99 18.95 15.17
C ALA A 316 19.72 19.66 14.68
N GLY A 317 18.80 20.05 15.57
CA GLY A 317 17.47 20.57 15.20
C GLY A 317 17.41 21.93 14.52
N PRO A 318 18.21 22.96 14.94
CA PRO A 318 18.17 24.30 14.35
C PRO A 318 18.33 24.30 12.83
N GLY A 319 17.57 25.18 12.13
CA GLY A 319 17.56 25.27 10.66
C GLY A 319 16.70 24.22 9.96
N ASN A 320 15.95 23.40 10.72
CA ASN A 320 15.06 22.38 10.18
C ASN A 320 13.60 22.65 10.59
N SER A 321 13.13 23.87 10.34
CA SER A 321 11.71 24.26 10.51
C SER A 321 11.03 24.44 9.14
N THR A 322 9.74 24.27 9.10
CA THR A 322 8.95 24.42 7.86
C THR A 322 9.12 25.83 7.27
N GLU A 323 9.19 26.86 8.10
CA GLU A 323 9.42 28.24 7.69
C GLU A 323 10.85 28.45 7.12
N ASP A 324 11.87 27.84 7.75
CA ASP A 324 13.26 27.87 7.23
C ASP A 324 13.32 27.27 5.81
N PHE A 325 12.63 26.17 5.59
CA PHE A 325 12.58 25.51 4.29
C PHE A 325 11.91 26.39 3.22
N ALA A 326 10.80 27.04 3.54
CA ALA A 326 10.08 27.92 2.63
C ALA A 326 10.94 29.16 2.27
N ALA A 327 11.59 29.78 3.26
CA ALA A 327 12.51 30.91 3.05
C ALA A 327 13.68 30.50 2.15
N ARG A 328 14.31 29.36 2.43
CA ARG A 328 15.43 28.85 1.64
C ARG A 328 15.03 28.49 0.21
N ALA A 329 13.85 27.92 0.02
CA ALA A 329 13.32 27.63 -1.31
C ALA A 329 13.14 28.90 -2.15
N ALA A 330 12.61 29.97 -1.56
CA ALA A 330 12.47 31.27 -2.24
C ALA A 330 13.83 31.91 -2.61
N GLU A 331 14.86 31.74 -1.79
CA GLU A 331 16.23 32.18 -2.12
C GLU A 331 16.79 31.39 -3.32
N LEU A 332 16.70 30.07 -3.27
CA LEU A 332 17.20 29.17 -4.33
C LEU A 332 16.45 29.39 -5.64
N ALA A 333 15.14 29.71 -5.59
CA ALA A 333 14.37 30.07 -6.77
C ALA A 333 14.92 31.28 -7.51
N ARG A 334 15.36 32.30 -6.76
CA ARG A 334 15.98 33.52 -7.33
C ARG A 334 17.40 33.29 -7.83
N ALA A 335 18.14 32.42 -7.18
CA ALA A 335 19.51 32.09 -7.56
C ALA A 335 19.62 31.24 -8.85
N GLY A 336 18.52 30.54 -9.18
CA GLY A 336 18.50 29.52 -10.24
C GLY A 336 19.04 28.17 -9.75
N GLY A 337 18.65 27.10 -10.46
CA GLY A 337 19.02 25.73 -10.10
C GLY A 337 20.05 25.13 -11.06
N THR A 338 20.63 24.00 -10.66
CA THR A 338 21.48 23.19 -11.53
C THR A 338 20.64 22.62 -12.68
N PRO A 339 21.05 22.80 -13.95
CA PRO A 339 20.36 22.24 -15.11
C PRO A 339 20.33 20.71 -15.04
N VAL A 340 19.15 20.12 -15.26
CA VAL A 340 18.93 18.66 -15.29
C VAL A 340 18.58 18.20 -16.71
N ARG A 341 17.77 19.01 -17.43
CA ARG A 341 17.37 18.74 -18.82
C ARG A 341 17.08 20.05 -19.55
N ASN A 342 17.46 20.13 -20.82
CA ASN A 342 17.14 21.24 -21.69
C ASN A 342 16.96 20.74 -23.13
N ASP A 343 15.71 20.79 -23.62
CA ASP A 343 15.36 20.41 -24.99
C ASP A 343 14.87 21.64 -25.75
N GLY A 344 15.22 21.77 -27.02
CA GLY A 344 14.81 22.85 -27.90
C GLY A 344 15.29 24.24 -27.47
N ASP A 345 14.55 25.28 -27.87
CA ASP A 345 14.81 26.69 -27.50
C ASP A 345 13.63 27.23 -26.67
N VAL A 346 13.74 27.05 -25.36
CA VAL A 346 12.70 27.46 -24.41
C VAL A 346 12.50 28.98 -24.38
N ASP A 347 13.61 29.75 -24.51
CA ASP A 347 13.55 31.21 -24.40
C ASP A 347 12.91 31.84 -25.64
N ALA A 348 13.22 31.35 -26.85
CA ALA A 348 12.54 31.77 -28.08
C ALA A 348 11.04 31.39 -28.03
N ALA A 349 10.68 30.22 -27.51
CA ALA A 349 9.28 29.81 -27.38
C ALA A 349 8.52 30.67 -26.37
N PHE A 350 9.14 31.10 -25.27
CA PHE A 350 8.54 32.05 -24.34
C PHE A 350 8.33 33.45 -24.95
N ALA A 351 9.30 33.91 -25.76
CA ALA A 351 9.18 35.22 -26.44
C ALA A 351 8.04 35.23 -27.48
N ALA A 352 7.74 34.07 -28.09
CA ALA A 352 6.74 33.95 -29.15
C ALA A 352 5.33 33.61 -28.62
N GLY A 353 5.19 33.09 -27.41
CA GLY A 353 3.94 32.58 -26.88
C GLY A 353 3.32 33.42 -25.76
N LYS A 354 2.07 33.09 -25.40
CA LYS A 354 1.45 33.61 -24.18
C LYS A 354 1.98 32.82 -22.99
N VAL A 355 2.68 33.51 -22.10
CA VAL A 355 3.36 32.90 -20.94
C VAL A 355 2.44 32.86 -19.73
N VAL A 356 2.51 31.73 -19.00
CA VAL A 356 1.90 31.53 -17.68
C VAL A 356 3.03 31.17 -16.72
N GLU A 357 2.98 31.73 -15.52
CA GLU A 357 3.93 31.39 -14.43
C GLU A 357 3.16 30.96 -13.18
N GLY A 358 3.70 29.98 -12.45
CA GLY A 358 3.11 29.48 -11.21
C GLY A 358 4.14 28.94 -10.24
N ALA A 359 4.02 29.31 -8.97
CA ALA A 359 4.78 28.70 -7.89
C ALA A 359 3.91 27.70 -7.13
N TYR A 360 4.31 26.45 -7.09
CA TYR A 360 3.59 25.36 -6.46
C TYR A 360 4.36 24.84 -5.25
N ALA A 361 3.63 24.50 -4.18
CA ALA A 361 4.20 23.92 -2.99
C ALA A 361 3.29 22.83 -2.41
N TYR A 362 3.91 21.81 -1.83
CA TYR A 362 3.23 20.77 -1.08
C TYR A 362 4.01 20.43 0.20
N PRO A 363 3.29 20.13 1.31
CA PRO A 363 3.93 19.91 2.61
C PRO A 363 4.58 18.53 2.70
N TYR A 364 5.34 18.27 3.77
CA TYR A 364 5.60 16.92 4.22
C TYR A 364 4.31 16.22 4.63
N LEU A 365 4.26 14.90 4.48
CA LEU A 365 3.16 14.06 4.95
C LEU A 365 3.70 12.87 5.76
N ASN A 366 2.86 12.41 6.67
CA ASN A 366 3.04 11.20 7.45
C ASN A 366 2.20 10.06 6.86
N HIS A 367 2.64 8.82 6.96
CA HIS A 367 1.87 7.64 6.51
C HIS A 367 0.63 7.42 7.37
N ALA A 368 0.71 7.67 8.67
CA ALA A 368 -0.39 7.62 9.63
C ALA A 368 -1.26 6.34 9.51
N THR A 369 -0.62 5.19 9.41
CA THR A 369 -1.32 3.89 9.35
C THR A 369 -2.23 3.72 10.57
N LEU A 370 -3.46 3.18 10.39
CA LEU A 370 -4.40 3.04 11.51
C LEU A 370 -3.87 2.14 12.62
N GLU A 371 -3.16 1.07 12.29
CA GLU A 371 -2.36 0.30 13.23
C GLU A 371 -0.99 0.97 13.35
N PRO A 372 -0.63 1.59 14.52
CA PRO A 372 0.72 2.10 14.75
C PRO A 372 1.77 1.02 14.61
N GLN A 373 3.04 1.40 14.42
CA GLN A 373 4.10 0.43 14.26
C GLN A 373 4.23 -0.44 15.53
N GLY A 374 4.62 -1.68 15.32
CA GLY A 374 4.82 -2.63 16.40
C GLY A 374 5.34 -3.96 15.90
N CYS A 375 5.93 -4.72 16.82
CA CYS A 375 6.49 -6.03 16.55
C CYS A 375 6.51 -6.86 17.84
N THR A 376 6.17 -8.14 17.74
CA THR A 376 6.46 -9.08 18.80
C THR A 376 7.77 -9.82 18.48
N ALA A 377 8.73 -9.79 19.37
CA ALA A 377 10.01 -10.44 19.24
C ALA A 377 10.28 -11.37 20.44
N TRP A 378 10.77 -12.56 20.18
CA TRP A 378 11.14 -13.53 21.19
C TRP A 378 12.59 -13.98 20.99
N ALA A 379 13.48 -13.52 21.87
CA ALA A 379 14.88 -13.93 21.90
C ALA A 379 15.04 -15.18 22.80
N HIS A 380 15.61 -16.22 22.24
CA HIS A 380 15.89 -17.50 22.93
C HIS A 380 17.22 -18.10 22.43
N ASP A 381 17.64 -19.24 22.96
CA ASP A 381 18.97 -19.83 22.67
C ASP A 381 19.21 -20.11 21.19
N ASP A 382 18.15 -20.44 20.42
CA ASP A 382 18.26 -20.76 19.00
C ASP A 382 18.26 -19.51 18.09
N GLY A 383 17.90 -18.31 18.62
CA GLY A 383 17.84 -17.08 17.84
C GLY A 383 16.74 -16.13 18.26
N ILE A 384 16.19 -15.39 17.30
CA ILE A 384 15.07 -14.48 17.55
C ILE A 384 13.92 -14.82 16.59
N GLU A 385 12.75 -15.06 17.15
CA GLU A 385 11.52 -15.26 16.40
C GLU A 385 10.65 -13.99 16.45
N PHE A 386 10.12 -13.59 15.30
CA PHE A 386 9.31 -12.38 15.14
C PHE A 386 7.91 -12.71 14.65
N TRP A 387 6.91 -11.98 15.15
CA TRP A 387 5.58 -11.82 14.59
C TRP A 387 5.42 -10.36 14.23
N THR A 388 5.43 -10.08 12.94
CA THR A 388 5.54 -8.69 12.47
C THR A 388 4.76 -8.44 11.19
N THR A 389 4.33 -7.21 11.03
CA THR A 389 3.76 -6.68 9.80
C THR A 389 4.86 -5.93 9.05
N SER A 390 5.32 -6.45 7.94
CA SER A 390 6.37 -5.83 7.13
C SER A 390 6.01 -5.89 5.65
N GLN A 391 6.31 -4.84 4.91
CA GLN A 391 6.21 -4.84 3.44
C GLN A 391 7.46 -5.48 2.80
N THR A 392 8.57 -5.56 3.55
CA THR A 392 9.87 -6.08 3.13
C THR A 392 10.48 -6.98 4.19
N PRO A 393 9.88 -8.14 4.50
CA PRO A 393 10.34 -8.97 5.60
C PRO A 393 11.80 -9.44 5.47
N GLY A 394 12.27 -9.70 4.24
CA GLY A 394 13.67 -10.02 3.99
C GLY A 394 14.63 -8.88 4.37
N SER A 395 14.30 -7.64 4.02
CA SER A 395 15.09 -6.47 4.43
C SER A 395 15.03 -6.24 5.93
N GLY A 396 13.93 -6.58 6.59
CA GLY A 396 13.81 -6.56 8.04
C GLY A 396 14.75 -7.58 8.70
N GLN A 397 14.81 -8.79 8.17
CA GLN A 397 15.76 -9.82 8.61
C GLN A 397 17.21 -9.34 8.46
N ASP A 398 17.54 -8.72 7.29
CA ASP A 398 18.88 -8.18 7.02
C ASP A 398 19.26 -7.06 8.00
N LEU A 399 18.31 -6.17 8.27
CA LEU A 399 18.52 -5.05 9.19
C LEU A 399 18.81 -5.54 10.63
N VAL A 400 18.03 -6.49 11.14
CA VAL A 400 18.24 -7.09 12.46
C VAL A 400 19.58 -7.86 12.51
N ALA A 401 19.84 -8.70 11.50
CA ALA A 401 21.08 -9.46 11.39
C ALA A 401 22.30 -8.55 11.45
N LYS A 402 22.31 -7.47 10.68
CA LYS A 402 23.38 -6.48 10.63
C LYS A 402 23.53 -5.70 11.94
N THR A 403 22.42 -5.27 12.54
CA THR A 403 22.45 -4.45 13.75
C THR A 403 23.01 -5.20 14.96
N PHE A 404 22.69 -6.49 15.09
CA PHE A 404 23.10 -7.30 16.23
C PHE A 404 24.22 -8.31 15.89
N ASN A 405 24.75 -8.28 14.68
CA ASN A 405 25.76 -9.23 14.18
C ASN A 405 25.33 -10.69 14.38
N LEU A 406 24.07 -11.00 13.99
CA LEU A 406 23.48 -12.34 14.09
C LEU A 406 23.40 -13.01 12.73
N PRO A 407 23.60 -14.34 12.64
CA PRO A 407 23.31 -15.10 11.42
C PRO A 407 21.83 -15.00 11.05
N LYS A 408 21.51 -14.85 9.75
CA LYS A 408 20.12 -14.75 9.27
C LYS A 408 19.29 -15.98 9.59
N GLU A 409 19.90 -17.13 9.57
CA GLU A 409 19.31 -18.46 9.86
C GLU A 409 18.77 -18.55 11.31
N LYS A 410 19.28 -17.70 12.20
CA LYS A 410 18.78 -17.55 13.57
C LYS A 410 17.63 -16.56 13.71
N LEU A 411 17.15 -15.99 12.61
CA LEU A 411 16.07 -15.01 12.61
C LEU A 411 14.85 -15.58 11.85
N LYS A 412 13.81 -15.95 12.57
CA LYS A 412 12.55 -16.47 12.02
C LYS A 412 11.49 -15.37 12.00
N LEU A 413 10.88 -15.12 10.86
CA LEU A 413 9.86 -14.09 10.71
C LEU A 413 8.52 -14.70 10.31
N ASN A 414 7.55 -14.60 11.20
CA ASN A 414 6.14 -14.91 10.94
C ASN A 414 5.44 -13.63 10.50
N MET A 415 4.96 -13.61 9.24
CA MET A 415 4.21 -12.47 8.72
C MET A 415 2.78 -12.52 9.22
N VAL A 416 2.35 -11.42 9.84
CA VAL A 416 0.97 -11.21 10.26
C VAL A 416 0.33 -10.09 9.43
N ARG A 417 -1.01 -10.03 9.40
CA ARG A 417 -1.73 -8.99 8.69
C ARG A 417 -1.41 -7.60 9.26
N GLY A 418 -1.20 -6.62 8.40
CA GLY A 418 -0.98 -5.23 8.78
C GLY A 418 -2.22 -4.37 8.68
N GLY A 419 -2.43 -3.50 9.66
CA GLY A 419 -3.49 -2.49 9.68
C GLY A 419 -3.12 -1.21 8.91
N GLY A 420 -2.68 -1.39 7.65
CA GLY A 420 -2.18 -0.35 6.78
C GLY A 420 -0.67 -0.40 6.61
N GLY A 421 -0.17 0.11 5.48
CA GLY A 421 1.26 0.18 5.19
C GLY A 421 1.63 1.48 4.51
N PHE A 422 1.10 1.71 3.32
CA PHE A 422 1.27 2.92 2.50
C PHE A 422 2.73 3.28 2.16
N GLY A 423 3.68 2.39 2.45
CA GLY A 423 5.12 2.63 2.35
C GLY A 423 5.85 2.62 3.71
N ARG A 424 5.16 2.95 4.83
CA ARG A 424 5.78 2.99 6.15
C ARG A 424 6.46 1.68 6.55
N ARG A 425 5.84 0.56 6.21
CA ARG A 425 6.35 -0.77 6.57
C ARG A 425 7.38 -1.34 5.58
N LEU A 426 7.89 -0.50 4.67
CA LEU A 426 9.13 -0.77 3.91
C LEU A 426 10.36 -0.57 4.81
N ALA A 427 10.29 0.30 5.82
CA ALA A 427 11.24 0.34 6.91
C ALA A 427 10.84 -0.68 7.99
N ASN A 428 11.84 -1.26 8.63
CA ASN A 428 11.67 -2.30 9.65
C ASN A 428 12.34 -1.89 10.98
N ASP A 429 12.42 -0.60 11.26
CA ASP A 429 13.01 0.00 12.45
C ASP A 429 12.34 -0.52 13.74
N TYR A 430 11.02 -0.65 13.78
CA TYR A 430 10.28 -1.23 14.90
C TYR A 430 10.63 -2.71 15.19
N MET A 431 11.09 -3.48 14.19
CA MET A 431 11.60 -4.84 14.40
C MET A 431 12.93 -4.84 15.15
N VAL A 432 13.82 -3.89 14.77
CA VAL A 432 15.14 -3.75 15.43
C VAL A 432 14.96 -3.29 16.87
N GLU A 433 14.05 -2.35 17.12
CA GLU A 433 13.70 -1.91 18.48
C GLU A 433 13.17 -3.07 19.34
N ALA A 434 12.23 -3.85 18.79
CA ALA A 434 11.67 -5.03 19.47
C ALA A 434 12.76 -6.06 19.78
N ALA A 435 13.69 -6.31 18.85
CA ALA A 435 14.82 -7.20 19.05
C ALA A 435 15.78 -6.69 20.14
N ALA A 436 16.10 -5.37 20.12
CA ALA A 436 16.96 -4.75 21.13
C ALA A 436 16.40 -4.91 22.55
N ILE A 437 15.08 -4.80 22.69
CA ILE A 437 14.39 -4.97 23.97
C ILE A 437 14.34 -6.46 24.35
N ALA A 438 13.98 -7.34 23.41
CA ALA A 438 13.85 -8.78 23.67
C ALA A 438 15.17 -9.41 24.12
N LEU A 439 16.30 -8.97 23.57
CA LEU A 439 17.64 -9.42 23.99
C LEU A 439 17.98 -9.05 25.45
N LYS A 440 17.21 -8.15 26.07
CA LYS A 440 17.39 -7.71 27.48
C LYS A 440 16.30 -8.24 28.43
N THR A 441 15.37 -9.07 27.98
CA THR A 441 14.20 -9.51 28.76
C THR A 441 14.26 -10.97 29.22
N ASN A 442 15.46 -11.56 29.32
CA ASN A 442 15.70 -12.91 29.90
C ASN A 442 14.80 -14.01 29.31
N GLY A 443 14.60 -14.02 27.98
CA GLY A 443 13.86 -15.06 27.26
C GLY A 443 12.34 -14.90 27.23
N SER A 444 11.77 -13.82 27.77
CA SER A 444 10.34 -13.53 27.61
C SER A 444 10.06 -12.96 26.23
N PRO A 445 8.98 -13.38 25.54
CA PRO A 445 8.52 -12.69 24.33
C PRO A 445 8.15 -11.24 24.67
N VAL A 446 8.54 -10.31 23.82
CA VAL A 446 8.28 -8.86 24.00
C VAL A 446 7.38 -8.37 22.89
N LYS A 447 6.23 -7.78 23.23
CA LYS A 447 5.41 -7.01 22.31
C LYS A 447 5.71 -5.52 22.44
N LEU A 448 6.47 -4.99 21.48
CA LEU A 448 6.63 -3.54 21.32
C LEU A 448 5.42 -2.98 20.57
N THR A 449 4.80 -1.96 21.11
CA THR A 449 3.74 -1.21 20.44
C THR A 449 4.05 0.29 20.53
N TRP A 450 4.06 0.99 19.40
CA TRP A 450 4.17 2.43 19.36
C TRP A 450 2.84 3.08 19.70
N THR A 451 2.87 4.24 20.36
CA THR A 451 1.69 5.10 20.42
C THR A 451 1.43 5.78 19.08
N ARG A 452 0.29 6.44 18.92
CA ARG A 452 0.04 7.26 17.72
C ARG A 452 1.04 8.41 17.61
N GLU A 453 1.40 9.00 18.72
CA GLU A 453 2.40 10.06 18.80
C GLU A 453 3.77 9.57 18.33
N ASP A 454 4.19 8.36 18.73
CA ASP A 454 5.43 7.76 18.24
C ASP A 454 5.40 7.55 16.73
N ASP A 455 4.27 7.04 16.20
CA ASP A 455 4.10 6.78 14.77
C ASP A 455 4.12 8.07 13.94
N MET A 456 3.61 9.17 14.49
CA MET A 456 3.62 10.47 13.83
C MET A 456 4.99 11.16 13.90
N HIS A 457 5.67 11.09 15.04
CA HIS A 457 6.96 11.78 15.25
C HIS A 457 8.14 11.02 14.62
N HIS A 458 8.04 9.68 14.55
CA HIS A 458 9.14 8.83 14.11
C HIS A 458 8.79 8.02 12.86
N ASP A 459 7.99 8.60 11.99
CA ASP A 459 7.81 8.07 10.64
C ASP A 459 9.12 8.27 9.88
N CYS A 460 10.02 7.28 9.96
CA CYS A 460 11.39 7.41 9.48
C CYS A 460 11.52 7.56 7.96
N PHE A 461 10.39 7.71 7.26
CA PHE A 461 10.28 8.00 5.84
C PHE A 461 9.10 8.91 5.53
N HIS A 462 9.06 10.08 6.11
CA HIS A 462 8.04 11.08 5.74
C HIS A 462 8.01 11.29 4.23
N ARG A 463 6.83 11.42 3.62
CA ARG A 463 6.74 11.91 2.24
C ARG A 463 7.27 13.35 2.21
N PRO A 464 8.35 13.63 1.45
CA PRO A 464 8.98 14.95 1.47
C PRO A 464 8.07 16.03 0.91
N GLY A 465 8.20 17.24 1.43
CA GLY A 465 7.68 18.45 0.83
C GLY A 465 8.40 18.80 -0.48
N GLY A 466 7.98 19.87 -1.15
CA GLY A 466 8.66 20.35 -2.35
C GLY A 466 8.09 21.66 -2.86
N PHE A 467 8.93 22.37 -3.64
CA PHE A 467 8.59 23.67 -4.22
C PHE A 467 8.93 23.65 -5.71
N HIS A 468 8.00 24.07 -6.53
CA HIS A 468 8.15 24.13 -7.98
C HIS A 468 7.87 25.52 -8.49
N TYR A 469 8.78 26.06 -9.30
CA TYR A 469 8.63 27.33 -9.98
C TYR A 469 8.50 27.03 -11.47
N LEU A 470 7.26 27.14 -11.96
CA LEU A 470 6.87 26.73 -13.30
C LEU A 470 6.67 27.92 -14.21
N LYS A 471 7.04 27.75 -15.47
CA LYS A 471 6.76 28.66 -16.56
C LYS A 471 6.39 27.85 -17.81
N GLY A 472 5.30 28.20 -18.45
CA GLY A 472 4.85 27.53 -19.66
C GLY A 472 4.35 28.56 -20.70
N ALA A 473 4.41 28.21 -21.98
CA ALA A 473 3.91 29.05 -23.05
C ALA A 473 2.92 28.30 -23.94
N VAL A 474 1.86 28.99 -24.35
CA VAL A 474 0.92 28.52 -25.39
C VAL A 474 1.01 29.44 -26.60
N ASP A 475 0.89 28.84 -27.80
CA ASP A 475 0.88 29.58 -29.07
C ASP A 475 -0.48 30.28 -29.33
N ALA A 476 -0.61 30.93 -30.46
CA ALA A 476 -1.85 31.62 -30.89
C ALA A 476 -3.06 30.66 -31.10
N HIS A 477 -2.79 29.35 -31.23
CA HIS A 477 -3.82 28.31 -31.33
C HIS A 477 -4.13 27.65 -29.97
N GLY A 478 -3.51 28.14 -28.89
CA GLY A 478 -3.66 27.62 -27.54
C GLY A 478 -2.91 26.30 -27.27
N ARG A 479 -1.92 25.92 -28.09
CA ARG A 479 -1.13 24.70 -27.95
C ARG A 479 0.10 24.94 -27.07
N LEU A 480 0.45 23.99 -26.22
CA LEU A 480 1.64 24.04 -25.36
C LEU A 480 2.91 23.97 -26.21
N THR A 481 3.75 25.00 -26.14
CA THR A 481 4.99 25.12 -26.92
C THR A 481 6.26 25.08 -26.07
N ALA A 482 6.19 25.50 -24.80
CA ALA A 482 7.33 25.48 -23.91
C ALA A 482 6.92 25.19 -22.47
N TRP A 483 7.81 24.50 -21.76
CA TRP A 483 7.69 24.18 -20.35
C TRP A 483 9.03 24.36 -19.64
N GLN A 484 9.01 25.05 -18.51
CA GLN A 484 10.16 25.14 -17.61
C GLN A 484 9.69 24.79 -16.19
N ASN A 485 10.53 24.05 -15.47
CA ASN A 485 10.34 23.76 -14.05
C ASN A 485 11.68 23.93 -13.32
N HIS A 486 11.70 24.78 -12.31
CA HIS A 486 12.76 24.77 -11.32
C HIS A 486 12.22 24.10 -10.05
N PHE A 487 12.74 22.92 -9.75
CA PHE A 487 12.34 22.11 -8.61
C PHE A 487 13.31 22.32 -7.45
N VAL A 488 12.82 22.86 -6.34
CA VAL A 488 13.54 22.93 -5.07
C VAL A 488 13.05 21.81 -4.17
N THR A 489 13.95 20.91 -3.84
CA THR A 489 13.67 19.68 -3.10
C THR A 489 14.59 19.50 -1.91
N PHE A 490 14.56 18.33 -1.27
CA PHE A 490 15.32 18.06 -0.06
C PHE A 490 16.38 16.98 -0.27
N GLY A 491 17.54 17.12 0.42
CA GLY A 491 18.59 16.12 0.52
C GLY A 491 18.83 15.73 1.98
N PHE A 492 19.03 14.44 2.25
CA PHE A 492 19.27 13.98 3.61
C PHE A 492 20.70 14.29 4.05
N LYS A 493 20.85 15.21 5.01
CA LYS A 493 22.11 15.69 5.59
C LYS A 493 23.06 16.42 4.62
N ASN A 494 22.77 16.46 3.32
CA ASN A 494 23.60 17.13 2.33
C ASN A 494 22.75 17.67 1.16
N ALA A 495 23.36 18.47 0.28
CA ALA A 495 22.73 19.04 -0.90
C ALA A 495 23.24 18.43 -2.22
N GLU A 496 23.91 17.28 -2.18
CA GLU A 496 24.50 16.64 -3.35
C GLU A 496 23.45 15.83 -4.13
N HIS A 497 22.60 15.12 -3.41
CA HIS A 497 21.58 14.25 -4.01
C HIS A 497 20.22 14.44 -3.32
N PRO A 498 19.12 14.35 -4.08
CA PRO A 498 17.79 14.31 -3.48
C PRO A 498 17.65 13.14 -2.50
N ALA A 499 16.95 13.38 -1.41
CA ALA A 499 16.57 12.33 -0.48
C ALA A 499 15.58 11.34 -1.12
N SER A 500 15.40 10.18 -0.51
CA SER A 500 14.45 9.17 -1.00
C SER A 500 13.04 9.73 -1.12
N GLY A 501 12.42 9.56 -2.27
CA GLY A 501 11.08 10.10 -2.58
C GLY A 501 11.04 11.60 -2.89
N ALA A 502 12.18 12.30 -2.83
CA ALA A 502 12.32 13.74 -3.12
C ALA A 502 12.89 14.03 -4.52
N ASP A 503 13.13 13.00 -5.31
CA ASP A 503 13.70 13.11 -6.66
C ASP A 503 12.63 13.36 -7.74
N LEU A 504 13.07 13.91 -8.87
CA LEU A 504 12.28 14.12 -10.07
C LEU A 504 13.03 13.52 -11.28
N SER A 505 12.36 12.62 -12.00
CA SER A 505 12.94 12.07 -13.24
C SER A 505 13.06 13.15 -14.31
N PRO A 506 14.18 13.24 -15.05
CA PRO A 506 14.27 14.10 -16.22
C PRO A 506 13.25 13.77 -17.31
N ASP A 507 12.72 12.54 -17.31
CA ASP A 507 11.74 12.03 -18.25
C ASP A 507 10.29 12.13 -17.73
N GLU A 508 10.09 12.74 -16.55
CA GLU A 508 8.74 12.88 -15.98
C GLU A 508 7.81 13.65 -16.93
N PHE A 509 6.55 13.17 -17.05
CA PHE A 509 5.57 13.86 -17.89
C PHE A 509 5.41 15.34 -17.45
N PRO A 510 5.43 16.34 -18.39
CA PRO A 510 5.25 16.21 -19.85
C PRO A 510 6.56 16.24 -20.67
N ALA A 511 7.73 15.99 -20.11
CA ALA A 511 9.03 16.18 -20.72
C ALA A 511 9.15 15.69 -22.18
N ARG A 512 8.62 14.51 -22.50
CA ARG A 512 8.73 13.91 -23.83
C ARG A 512 7.58 14.29 -24.79
N PHE A 513 6.70 15.18 -24.36
CA PHE A 513 5.52 15.63 -25.13
C PHE A 513 5.58 17.12 -25.47
N VAL A 514 6.52 17.86 -24.90
CA VAL A 514 6.71 19.30 -25.15
C VAL A 514 8.02 19.51 -25.89
N PRO A 515 8.02 20.24 -27.02
CA PRO A 515 9.23 20.37 -27.83
C PRO A 515 10.33 21.21 -27.20
N ASN A 516 9.97 22.22 -26.39
CA ASN A 516 10.93 23.06 -25.68
C ASN A 516 10.73 22.85 -24.17
N PHE A 517 11.65 22.12 -23.56
CA PHE A 517 11.52 21.66 -22.16
C PHE A 517 12.79 21.97 -21.37
N ARG A 518 12.65 22.63 -20.22
CA ARG A 518 13.75 22.92 -19.29
C ARG A 518 13.41 22.46 -17.89
N LEU A 519 14.31 21.69 -17.29
CA LEU A 519 14.27 21.27 -15.88
C LEU A 519 15.57 21.69 -15.20
N SER A 520 15.46 22.38 -14.06
CA SER A 520 16.56 22.64 -13.15
C SER A 520 16.19 22.23 -11.72
N GLN A 521 17.19 21.99 -10.90
CA GLN A 521 17.00 21.50 -9.53
C GLN A 521 17.89 22.24 -8.54
N SER A 522 17.36 22.48 -7.34
CA SER A 522 18.10 22.89 -6.14
C SER A 522 17.74 22.00 -4.98
N ILE A 523 18.67 21.78 -4.04
CA ILE A 523 18.49 20.85 -2.92
C ILE A 523 18.72 21.58 -1.61
N ILE A 524 17.76 21.47 -0.69
CA ILE A 524 17.85 21.94 0.69
C ILE A 524 18.31 20.76 1.56
N PRO A 525 19.47 20.85 2.22
CA PRO A 525 19.88 19.82 3.18
C PRO A 525 18.98 19.84 4.41
N THR A 526 18.61 18.66 4.90
CA THR A 526 17.79 18.51 6.10
C THR A 526 18.15 17.24 6.87
N ILE A 527 17.93 17.23 8.17
CA ILE A 527 18.02 16.02 9.00
C ILE A 527 16.73 15.18 8.97
N ILE A 528 15.64 15.72 8.41
CA ILE A 528 14.35 15.03 8.34
C ILE A 528 14.46 13.88 7.33
N PRO A 529 14.34 12.61 7.75
CA PRO A 529 14.37 11.50 6.81
C PRO A 529 13.10 11.46 5.98
N SER A 530 13.26 11.17 4.69
CA SER A 530 12.13 11.04 3.78
C SER A 530 12.20 9.72 3.00
N GLY A 531 11.06 9.30 2.47
CA GLY A 531 10.97 8.07 1.71
C GLY A 531 9.63 7.84 1.02
N PRO A 532 9.43 6.62 0.53
CA PRO A 532 8.28 6.30 -0.30
C PRO A 532 6.98 6.25 0.53
N MET A 533 6.05 7.13 0.20
CA MET A 533 4.64 7.04 0.56
C MET A 533 3.83 6.68 -0.70
N ARG A 534 2.74 5.95 -0.57
CA ARG A 534 1.85 5.47 -1.66
C ARG A 534 1.96 6.31 -2.93
N ALA A 535 2.34 5.70 -4.05
CA ALA A 535 2.75 6.34 -5.31
C ALA A 535 3.92 7.34 -5.15
N PRO A 536 5.10 6.90 -4.67
CA PRO A 536 6.23 7.78 -4.39
C PRO A 536 6.53 8.72 -5.55
N ARG A 537 6.87 9.95 -5.24
CA ARG A 537 7.07 11.06 -6.20
C ARG A 537 5.76 11.47 -6.91
N SER A 538 5.13 10.55 -7.63
CA SER A 538 3.92 10.81 -8.40
C SER A 538 2.80 11.42 -7.56
N ASN A 539 2.66 11.03 -6.30
CA ASN A 539 1.63 11.54 -5.39
C ASN A 539 1.68 13.06 -5.14
N ALA A 540 2.83 13.68 -5.36
CA ALA A 540 3.02 15.12 -5.26
C ALA A 540 3.17 15.77 -6.64
N LEU A 541 3.97 15.17 -7.53
CA LEU A 541 4.30 15.73 -8.85
C LEU A 541 3.06 15.85 -9.74
N ALA A 542 2.12 14.89 -9.65
CA ALA A 542 0.89 14.94 -10.42
C ALA A 542 0.03 16.18 -10.06
N PHE A 543 -0.04 16.54 -8.75
CA PHE A 543 -0.71 17.79 -8.34
C PHE A 543 -0.11 19.00 -9.07
N VAL A 544 1.21 19.14 -9.05
CA VAL A 544 1.91 20.26 -9.65
C VAL A 544 1.69 20.31 -11.16
N PHE A 545 1.97 19.21 -11.85
CA PHE A 545 2.01 19.20 -13.32
C PHE A 545 0.60 19.22 -13.93
N GLN A 546 -0.33 18.47 -13.40
CA GLN A 546 -1.69 18.42 -13.94
C GLN A 546 -2.51 19.68 -13.61
N SER A 547 -2.23 20.34 -12.48
CA SER A 547 -2.82 21.65 -12.19
C SER A 547 -2.26 22.74 -13.10
N PHE A 548 -0.93 22.74 -13.36
CA PHE A 548 -0.34 23.72 -14.25
C PHE A 548 -0.71 23.50 -15.73
N ILE A 549 -0.87 22.24 -16.17
CA ILE A 549 -1.45 21.93 -17.50
C ILE A 549 -2.86 22.50 -17.64
N ASP A 550 -3.66 22.43 -16.57
CA ASP A 550 -5.00 23.02 -16.56
C ASP A 550 -4.96 24.56 -16.66
N GLU A 551 -4.00 25.21 -15.97
CA GLU A 551 -3.78 26.64 -16.11
C GLU A 551 -3.43 27.05 -17.56
N LEU A 552 -2.57 26.26 -18.20
CA LEU A 552 -2.16 26.49 -19.60
C LEU A 552 -3.33 26.27 -20.58
N ALA A 553 -4.16 25.26 -20.35
CA ALA A 553 -5.37 25.04 -21.13
C ALA A 553 -6.32 26.28 -21.08
N HIS A 554 -6.59 26.77 -19.88
CA HIS A 554 -7.41 27.98 -19.70
C HIS A 554 -6.76 29.24 -20.30
N ALA A 555 -5.44 29.41 -20.18
CA ALA A 555 -4.72 30.51 -20.78
C ALA A 555 -4.77 30.48 -22.32
N GLY A 556 -4.78 29.26 -22.90
CA GLY A 556 -4.96 29.03 -24.32
C GLY A 556 -6.43 29.10 -24.81
N GLY A 557 -7.39 29.29 -23.89
CA GLY A 557 -8.83 29.30 -24.24
C GLY A 557 -9.34 27.91 -24.68
N ARG A 558 -8.70 26.83 -24.19
CA ARG A 558 -8.98 25.45 -24.60
C ARG A 558 -9.71 24.66 -23.51
N ASP A 559 -10.55 23.74 -23.92
CA ASP A 559 -11.13 22.76 -23.01
C ASP A 559 -10.00 21.91 -22.38
N PRO A 560 -9.98 21.71 -21.05
CA PRO A 560 -8.93 20.95 -20.38
C PRO A 560 -8.78 19.50 -20.83
N VAL A 561 -9.83 18.83 -21.27
CA VAL A 561 -9.76 17.45 -21.82
C VAL A 561 -9.13 17.50 -23.20
N GLU A 562 -9.62 18.36 -24.10
CA GLU A 562 -9.10 18.50 -25.46
C GLU A 562 -7.64 18.95 -25.49
N PHE A 563 -7.26 19.85 -24.58
CA PHE A 563 -5.86 20.27 -24.43
C PHE A 563 -4.94 19.11 -24.08
N ARG A 564 -5.37 18.21 -23.18
CA ARG A 564 -4.60 17.00 -22.80
C ARG A 564 -4.51 16.01 -23.95
N LEU A 565 -5.60 15.76 -24.66
CA LEU A 565 -5.63 14.87 -25.83
C LEU A 565 -4.70 15.36 -26.95
N GLU A 566 -4.67 16.68 -27.20
CA GLU A 566 -3.78 17.29 -28.17
C GLU A 566 -2.32 17.23 -27.73
N LEU A 567 -2.02 17.50 -26.44
CA LEU A 567 -0.66 17.40 -25.88
C LEU A 567 -0.09 15.98 -26.03
N LEU A 568 -0.91 14.95 -25.87
CA LEU A 568 -0.51 13.56 -26.04
C LEU A 568 -0.22 13.18 -27.51
N GLY A 569 -0.76 13.95 -28.47
CA GLY A 569 -0.50 13.80 -29.90
C GLY A 569 -1.05 12.50 -30.50
N ASP A 570 -0.31 11.94 -31.45
CA ASP A 570 -0.73 10.72 -32.15
C ASP A 570 -0.68 9.47 -31.25
N ASP A 571 -1.39 8.43 -31.65
CA ASP A 571 -1.39 7.13 -31.00
C ASP A 571 -0.03 6.45 -31.23
N ARG A 572 0.81 6.44 -30.21
CA ARG A 572 2.18 5.91 -30.29
C ARG A 572 2.74 5.50 -28.93
N LEU A 573 3.72 4.62 -28.97
CA LEU A 573 4.60 4.39 -27.84
C LEU A 573 5.71 5.47 -27.86
N VAL A 574 5.84 6.20 -26.76
CA VAL A 574 6.88 7.22 -26.57
C VAL A 574 8.01 6.60 -25.74
N PRO A 575 9.15 6.26 -26.37
CA PRO A 575 10.25 5.59 -25.67
C PRO A 575 10.89 6.53 -24.62
N PRO A 576 11.61 5.98 -23.63
CA PRO A 576 12.42 6.79 -22.73
C PRO A 576 13.51 7.52 -23.50
N THR A 577 13.96 8.67 -22.97
CA THR A 577 15.08 9.40 -23.53
C THR A 577 16.35 8.52 -23.52
N PRO A 578 17.12 8.46 -24.60
CA PRO A 578 18.35 7.68 -24.64
C PRO A 578 19.29 8.02 -23.46
N GLY A 579 19.76 6.98 -22.78
CA GLY A 579 20.61 7.12 -21.59
C GLY A 579 19.87 7.25 -20.25
N GLN A 580 18.57 7.51 -20.24
CA GLN A 580 17.74 7.57 -19.01
C GLN A 580 17.34 6.16 -18.58
N ARG A 581 18.18 5.55 -17.72
CA ARG A 581 17.91 4.21 -17.17
C ARG A 581 16.73 4.25 -16.19
N GLY A 582 15.84 3.27 -16.31
CA GLY A 582 14.69 3.12 -15.40
C GLY A 582 13.49 3.98 -15.74
N SER A 583 13.55 4.87 -16.73
CA SER A 583 12.38 5.58 -17.25
C SER A 583 11.52 4.63 -18.08
N PRO A 584 10.18 4.60 -17.85
CA PRO A 584 9.28 3.78 -18.62
C PRO A 584 9.01 4.39 -20.01
N ALA A 585 8.64 3.55 -20.97
CA ALA A 585 7.95 4.03 -22.16
C ALA A 585 6.53 4.51 -21.79
N TYR A 586 6.03 5.55 -22.44
CA TYR A 586 4.65 6.00 -22.33
C TYR A 586 3.84 5.55 -23.55
N ASP A 587 2.67 5.00 -23.29
CA ASP A 587 1.72 4.65 -24.35
C ASP A 587 0.66 5.76 -24.46
N ALA A 588 0.80 6.62 -25.47
CA ALA A 588 -0.11 7.74 -25.69
C ALA A 588 -1.54 7.28 -25.99
N THR A 589 -1.72 6.10 -26.59
CA THR A 589 -3.04 5.51 -26.88
C THR A 589 -3.77 5.18 -25.58
N ARG A 590 -3.08 4.53 -24.64
CA ARG A 590 -3.63 4.20 -23.32
C ARG A 590 -3.91 5.47 -22.50
N MET A 591 -3.00 6.46 -22.53
CA MET A 591 -3.19 7.74 -21.87
C MET A 591 -4.47 8.44 -22.37
N LYS A 592 -4.64 8.54 -23.69
CA LYS A 592 -5.85 9.13 -24.31
C LYS A 592 -7.09 8.30 -24.02
N GLY A 593 -6.98 6.97 -24.00
CA GLY A 593 -8.06 6.07 -23.67
C GLY A 593 -8.69 6.36 -22.32
N VAL A 594 -7.86 6.47 -21.25
CA VAL A 594 -8.36 6.79 -19.91
C VAL A 594 -8.91 8.20 -19.80
N VAL A 595 -8.31 9.20 -20.47
CA VAL A 595 -8.81 10.58 -20.47
C VAL A 595 -10.20 10.65 -21.11
N ARG A 596 -10.39 10.02 -22.29
CA ARG A 596 -11.69 9.96 -22.97
C ARG A 596 -12.75 9.24 -22.15
N LEU A 597 -12.41 8.09 -21.57
CA LEU A 597 -13.33 7.31 -20.75
C LEU A 597 -13.75 8.08 -19.49
N ALA A 598 -12.82 8.77 -18.82
CA ALA A 598 -13.15 9.59 -17.65
C ALA A 598 -14.09 10.75 -18.03
N ALA A 599 -13.84 11.43 -19.13
CA ALA A 599 -14.69 12.51 -19.65
C ALA A 599 -16.09 11.98 -20.02
N GLU A 600 -16.18 10.87 -20.75
CA GLU A 600 -17.47 10.25 -21.13
C GLU A 600 -18.29 9.88 -19.89
N LYS A 601 -17.70 9.12 -18.97
CA LYS A 601 -18.42 8.55 -17.80
C LYS A 601 -18.79 9.60 -16.76
N SER A 602 -18.09 10.74 -16.71
CA SER A 602 -18.42 11.86 -15.81
C SER A 602 -19.47 12.80 -16.41
N GLY A 603 -19.73 12.72 -17.72
CA GLY A 603 -20.52 13.70 -18.43
C GLY A 603 -19.80 15.06 -18.51
N TRP A 604 -18.49 15.05 -18.82
CA TRP A 604 -17.67 16.25 -18.99
C TRP A 604 -18.34 17.25 -19.96
N GLY A 605 -18.28 18.53 -19.64
CA GLY A 605 -18.92 19.59 -20.44
C GLY A 605 -20.38 19.86 -20.09
N LYS A 606 -21.00 19.14 -19.15
CA LYS A 606 -22.34 19.46 -18.65
C LYS A 606 -22.34 20.83 -17.97
N GLN A 607 -23.44 21.59 -18.15
CA GLN A 607 -23.62 22.88 -17.49
C GLN A 607 -23.87 22.68 -16.00
N LEU A 608 -23.07 23.34 -15.17
CA LEU A 608 -23.19 23.29 -13.71
C LEU A 608 -23.59 24.67 -13.18
N PRO A 609 -24.34 24.74 -12.05
CA PRO A 609 -24.62 25.99 -11.35
C PRO A 609 -23.33 26.68 -10.91
N ARG A 610 -23.41 28.00 -10.69
CA ARG A 610 -22.32 28.78 -10.12
C ARG A 610 -21.94 28.23 -8.74
N GLY A 611 -20.64 28.09 -8.45
CA GLY A 611 -20.11 27.45 -7.26
C GLY A 611 -19.95 25.93 -7.39
N GLU A 612 -20.35 25.34 -8.53
CA GLU A 612 -20.09 23.95 -8.85
C GLU A 612 -19.11 23.85 -10.02
N GLY A 613 -18.24 22.83 -10.00
CA GLY A 613 -17.23 22.69 -11.03
C GLY A 613 -16.75 21.26 -11.20
N MET A 614 -16.26 20.98 -12.39
CA MET A 614 -15.57 19.72 -12.73
C MET A 614 -14.10 20.00 -13.02
N GLY A 615 -13.23 19.10 -12.60
CA GLY A 615 -11.80 19.15 -12.88
C GLY A 615 -11.26 17.81 -13.31
N VAL A 616 -10.48 17.80 -14.38
CA VAL A 616 -9.87 16.59 -14.94
C VAL A 616 -8.37 16.55 -14.66
N ALA A 617 -7.86 15.35 -14.41
CA ALA A 617 -6.45 15.07 -14.39
C ALA A 617 -6.19 13.64 -14.89
N PHE A 618 -4.96 13.38 -15.35
CA PHE A 618 -4.51 12.02 -15.65
C PHE A 618 -3.05 11.86 -15.25
N HIS A 619 -2.64 10.63 -14.99
CA HIS A 619 -1.24 10.34 -14.70
C HIS A 619 -0.89 8.91 -15.06
N PHE A 620 0.37 8.69 -15.44
CA PHE A 620 1.00 7.39 -15.53
C PHE A 620 1.86 7.17 -14.30
N SER A 621 1.60 6.10 -13.57
CA SER A 621 2.39 5.73 -12.39
C SER A 621 2.37 4.22 -12.21
N HIS A 622 3.49 3.62 -11.81
CA HIS A 622 3.59 2.19 -11.51
C HIS A 622 3.02 1.28 -12.63
N SER A 623 3.29 1.64 -13.88
CA SER A 623 2.81 0.98 -15.10
C SER A 623 1.28 1.04 -15.32
N GLY A 624 0.53 1.78 -14.49
CA GLY A 624 -0.90 2.01 -14.68
C GLY A 624 -1.19 3.38 -15.29
N TYR A 625 -2.24 3.47 -16.08
CA TYR A 625 -2.75 4.69 -16.69
C TYR A 625 -4.10 5.04 -16.07
N ILE A 626 -4.18 6.19 -15.43
CA ILE A 626 -5.39 6.61 -14.68
C ILE A 626 -5.76 8.03 -15.08
N ALA A 627 -7.05 8.25 -15.33
CA ALA A 627 -7.63 9.59 -15.40
C ALA A 627 -8.81 9.69 -14.44
N MET A 628 -9.01 10.88 -13.87
CA MET A 628 -10.15 11.14 -13.01
C MET A 628 -10.78 12.48 -13.33
N VAL A 629 -12.09 12.55 -13.15
CA VAL A 629 -12.86 13.78 -13.11
C VAL A 629 -13.48 13.90 -11.73
N ALA A 630 -13.14 14.97 -11.02
CA ALA A 630 -13.77 15.34 -9.76
C ALA A 630 -14.89 16.37 -10.02
N GLU A 631 -16.01 16.23 -9.31
CA GLU A 631 -17.10 17.20 -9.27
C GLU A 631 -17.25 17.74 -7.85
N VAL A 632 -17.22 19.05 -7.71
CA VAL A 632 -17.30 19.72 -6.41
C VAL A 632 -18.42 20.77 -6.38
N ALA A 633 -18.86 21.07 -5.16
CA ALA A 633 -19.62 22.27 -4.84
C ALA A 633 -18.86 23.07 -3.79
N VAL A 634 -18.69 24.36 -4.04
CA VAL A 634 -18.12 25.31 -3.08
C VAL A 634 -19.19 26.35 -2.76
N ALA A 635 -19.63 26.42 -1.51
CA ALA A 635 -20.58 27.43 -1.07
C ALA A 635 -19.92 28.82 -1.05
N ARG A 636 -20.72 29.89 -1.02
CA ARG A 636 -20.19 31.27 -1.04
C ARG A 636 -19.25 31.58 0.10
N ASP A 637 -19.43 30.93 1.25
CA ASP A 637 -18.56 31.04 2.42
C ASP A 637 -17.25 30.24 2.33
N GLY A 638 -17.04 29.53 1.20
CA GLY A 638 -15.86 28.70 0.98
C GLY A 638 -16.02 27.25 1.43
N THR A 639 -17.18 26.85 1.96
CA THR A 639 -17.41 25.45 2.37
C THR A 639 -17.35 24.54 1.16
N LEU A 640 -16.37 23.62 1.15
CA LEU A 640 -16.13 22.65 0.09
C LEU A 640 -16.93 21.37 0.31
N LYS A 641 -17.53 20.85 -0.74
CA LYS A 641 -18.10 19.49 -0.81
C LYS A 641 -17.66 18.80 -2.08
N VAL A 642 -16.95 17.68 -1.94
CA VAL A 642 -16.65 16.79 -3.08
C VAL A 642 -17.89 15.93 -3.31
N ARG A 643 -18.52 16.05 -4.49
CA ARG A 643 -19.78 15.36 -4.81
C ARG A 643 -19.55 14.01 -5.41
N GLN A 644 -18.68 13.96 -6.42
CA GLN A 644 -18.41 12.74 -7.16
C GLN A 644 -16.96 12.72 -7.68
N VAL A 645 -16.39 11.53 -7.75
CA VAL A 645 -15.15 11.28 -8.48
C VAL A 645 -15.39 10.12 -9.45
N THR A 646 -15.15 10.36 -10.73
CA THR A 646 -15.22 9.37 -11.78
C THR A 646 -13.81 8.99 -12.21
N ALA A 647 -13.44 7.74 -12.01
CA ALA A 647 -12.13 7.19 -12.36
C ALA A 647 -12.22 6.32 -13.61
N ALA A 648 -11.29 6.51 -14.54
CA ALA A 648 -11.00 5.64 -15.67
C ALA A 648 -9.62 5.03 -15.50
N VAL A 649 -9.51 3.72 -15.66
CA VAL A 649 -8.37 2.91 -15.24
C VAL A 649 -7.97 1.94 -16.33
N ASP A 650 -6.69 1.93 -16.72
CA ASP A 650 -6.10 0.92 -17.59
C ASP A 650 -4.87 0.31 -16.90
N VAL A 651 -5.02 -0.92 -16.43
CA VAL A 651 -4.00 -1.73 -15.73
C VAL A 651 -3.93 -3.16 -16.29
N GLY A 652 -4.46 -3.37 -17.49
CA GLY A 652 -4.60 -4.71 -18.08
C GLY A 652 -5.72 -5.51 -17.42
N PRO A 653 -5.70 -6.84 -17.56
CA PRO A 653 -6.72 -7.72 -17.00
C PRO A 653 -6.88 -7.59 -15.49
N ILE A 654 -8.12 -7.50 -15.03
CA ILE A 654 -8.46 -7.40 -13.61
C ILE A 654 -8.46 -8.81 -12.99
N ILE A 655 -7.68 -8.99 -11.94
CA ILE A 655 -7.58 -10.27 -11.23
C ILE A 655 -8.79 -10.51 -10.33
N ASN A 656 -9.13 -9.51 -9.51
CA ASN A 656 -10.27 -9.54 -8.60
C ASN A 656 -10.97 -8.18 -8.63
N LEU A 657 -12.18 -8.13 -9.16
CA LEU A 657 -12.90 -6.88 -9.37
C LEU A 657 -13.21 -6.14 -8.06
N SER A 658 -13.61 -6.86 -6.99
CA SER A 658 -13.84 -6.24 -5.68
C SER A 658 -12.57 -5.58 -5.13
N GLY A 659 -11.43 -6.29 -5.23
CA GLY A 659 -10.14 -5.77 -4.79
C GLY A 659 -9.68 -4.56 -5.60
N ALA A 660 -9.88 -4.60 -6.93
CA ALA A 660 -9.53 -3.51 -7.83
C ALA A 660 -10.33 -2.23 -7.52
N GLU A 661 -11.65 -2.34 -7.37
CA GLU A 661 -12.50 -1.22 -6.97
C GLU A 661 -12.10 -0.64 -5.62
N ASN A 662 -11.83 -1.50 -4.61
CA ASN A 662 -11.38 -1.05 -3.29
C ASN A 662 -10.07 -0.26 -3.36
N GLN A 663 -9.12 -0.65 -4.22
CA GLN A 663 -7.87 0.09 -4.40
C GLN A 663 -8.10 1.48 -4.99
N ILE A 664 -9.00 1.62 -5.97
CA ILE A 664 -9.35 2.92 -6.56
C ILE A 664 -10.10 3.79 -5.56
N GLN A 665 -11.12 3.25 -4.90
CA GLN A 665 -11.93 3.98 -3.90
C GLN A 665 -11.05 4.44 -2.73
N GLY A 666 -10.19 3.57 -2.21
CA GLY A 666 -9.22 3.92 -1.17
C GLY A 666 -8.23 4.99 -1.63
N SER A 667 -7.79 4.96 -2.91
CA SER A 667 -6.94 6.02 -3.49
C SER A 667 -7.67 7.37 -3.56
N ILE A 668 -8.95 7.37 -3.89
CA ILE A 668 -9.77 8.59 -3.97
C ILE A 668 -9.91 9.21 -2.57
N ILE A 669 -10.29 8.41 -1.58
CA ILE A 669 -10.47 8.88 -0.19
C ILE A 669 -9.16 9.41 0.38
N ASP A 670 -8.07 8.67 0.20
CA ASP A 670 -6.74 9.03 0.66
C ASP A 670 -6.23 10.30 -0.04
N GLY A 671 -6.36 10.38 -1.38
CA GLY A 671 -5.96 11.54 -2.16
C GLY A 671 -6.75 12.81 -1.82
N ILE A 672 -8.06 12.72 -1.53
CA ILE A 672 -8.86 13.85 -1.03
C ILE A 672 -8.36 14.25 0.36
N SER A 673 -8.15 13.29 1.26
CA SER A 673 -7.71 13.52 2.63
C SER A 673 -6.38 14.28 2.67
N THR A 674 -5.40 13.81 1.90
CA THR A 674 -4.07 14.42 1.83
C THR A 674 -4.06 15.78 1.13
N ALA A 675 -4.82 15.94 0.07
CA ALA A 675 -4.91 17.23 -0.63
C ALA A 675 -5.65 18.30 0.17
N TRP A 676 -6.70 17.91 0.86
CA TRP A 676 -7.58 18.86 1.52
C TRP A 676 -7.12 19.23 2.92
N LEU A 677 -6.69 18.22 3.73
CA LEU A 677 -6.65 18.34 5.18
C LEU A 677 -5.24 18.23 5.78
N GLN A 678 -4.34 17.48 5.13
CA GLN A 678 -3.15 16.95 5.80
C GLN A 678 -1.89 17.76 5.49
N GLU A 679 -1.15 18.06 6.54
CA GLU A 679 0.24 18.50 6.47
C GLU A 679 1.02 18.04 7.70
N LEU A 680 2.30 17.80 7.53
CA LEU A 680 3.25 17.63 8.61
C LEU A 680 4.21 18.82 8.58
N THR A 681 4.27 19.56 9.69
CA THR A 681 5.18 20.69 9.87
C THR A 681 6.26 20.36 10.89
N PHE A 682 7.37 21.06 10.81
CA PHE A 682 8.50 20.89 11.71
C PHE A 682 8.83 22.20 12.40
N ASP A 683 9.18 22.12 13.68
CA ASP A 683 9.81 23.18 14.46
C ASP A 683 11.15 22.68 14.98
N ARG A 684 12.24 23.25 14.49
CA ARG A 684 13.61 22.86 14.83
C ARG A 684 13.83 21.35 14.82
N GLY A 685 13.39 20.68 13.74
CA GLY A 685 13.55 19.26 13.52
C GLY A 685 12.53 18.37 14.22
N ARG A 686 11.63 18.90 15.04
CA ARG A 686 10.54 18.17 15.69
C ARG A 686 9.28 18.22 14.84
N ALA A 687 8.66 17.07 14.61
CA ALA A 687 7.32 17.03 14.01
C ALA A 687 6.29 17.66 14.97
N VAL A 688 5.44 18.53 14.43
CA VAL A 688 4.44 19.29 15.24
C VAL A 688 3.16 18.50 15.41
N GLN A 689 2.66 17.88 14.32
CA GLN A 689 1.44 17.07 14.38
C GLN A 689 1.74 15.75 15.06
N SER A 690 0.87 15.35 15.98
CA SER A 690 1.10 14.19 16.84
C SER A 690 -0.01 13.14 16.81
N ASN A 691 -1.23 13.53 16.42
CA ASN A 691 -2.37 12.61 16.40
C ASN A 691 -3.43 13.09 15.38
N PHE A 692 -4.52 12.36 15.20
CA PHE A 692 -5.59 12.65 14.24
C PHE A 692 -6.44 13.88 14.54
N ASP A 693 -6.29 14.52 15.70
CA ASP A 693 -6.84 15.83 16.00
C ASP A 693 -6.02 16.96 15.37
N THR A 694 -4.71 16.77 15.21
CA THR A 694 -3.78 17.73 14.58
C THR A 694 -3.39 17.31 13.14
N TYR A 695 -3.65 16.07 12.76
CA TYR A 695 -3.45 15.49 11.43
C TYR A 695 -4.75 14.80 10.96
N PRO A 696 -5.78 15.58 10.57
CA PRO A 696 -7.12 15.06 10.34
C PRO A 696 -7.21 14.17 9.10
N LEU A 697 -8.09 13.16 9.19
CA LEU A 697 -8.47 12.28 8.09
C LEU A 697 -9.86 12.66 7.58
N LEU A 698 -10.12 12.43 6.29
CA LEU A 698 -11.45 12.56 5.70
C LEU A 698 -12.44 11.66 6.45
N ARG A 699 -13.58 12.21 6.84
CA ARG A 699 -14.61 11.45 7.56
C ARG A 699 -15.53 10.72 6.57
N SER A 700 -16.13 9.63 7.02
CA SER A 700 -17.05 8.83 6.19
C SER A 700 -18.23 9.65 5.65
N THR A 701 -18.68 10.67 6.39
CA THR A 701 -19.75 11.59 5.98
C THR A 701 -19.36 12.57 4.87
N GLU A 702 -18.06 12.71 4.60
CA GLU A 702 -17.48 13.59 3.58
C GLU A 702 -17.07 12.82 2.32
N THR A 703 -17.20 11.48 2.36
CA THR A 703 -16.86 10.61 1.23
C THR A 703 -17.76 10.89 0.03
N PRO A 704 -17.20 11.19 -1.15
CA PRO A 704 -17.99 11.45 -2.36
C PRO A 704 -18.60 10.17 -2.93
N ALA A 705 -19.57 10.33 -3.84
CA ALA A 705 -19.93 9.26 -4.75
C ALA A 705 -18.72 8.91 -5.65
N MET A 706 -18.51 7.62 -5.92
CA MET A 706 -17.36 7.15 -6.71
C MET A 706 -17.84 6.23 -7.83
N SER A 707 -17.38 6.51 -9.06
CA SER A 707 -17.58 5.66 -10.24
C SER A 707 -16.24 5.16 -10.73
N VAL A 708 -16.05 3.84 -10.76
CA VAL A 708 -14.80 3.21 -11.22
C VAL A 708 -15.06 2.50 -12.53
N ASN A 709 -14.30 2.84 -13.57
CA ASN A 709 -14.48 2.33 -14.92
C ASN A 709 -13.15 1.77 -15.43
N PHE A 710 -13.09 0.48 -15.71
CA PHE A 710 -11.90 -0.19 -16.23
C PHE A 710 -11.92 -0.23 -17.75
N LEU A 711 -10.83 0.23 -18.37
CA LEU A 711 -10.59 0.06 -19.80
C LEU A 711 -10.14 -1.39 -20.05
N GLN A 712 -10.82 -2.07 -20.95
CA GLN A 712 -10.38 -3.40 -21.36
C GLN A 712 -9.18 -3.28 -22.30
N SER A 713 -8.10 -4.00 -22.00
CA SER A 713 -6.90 -4.01 -22.83
C SER A 713 -6.18 -5.38 -22.75
N ASP A 714 -5.49 -5.75 -23.83
CA ASP A 714 -4.72 -7.01 -23.94
C ASP A 714 -3.31 -6.89 -23.34
N HIS A 715 -3.03 -5.84 -22.62
CA HIS A 715 -1.75 -5.65 -21.96
C HIS A 715 -1.62 -6.55 -20.72
N PRO A 716 -0.40 -6.98 -20.38
CA PRO A 716 -0.19 -7.75 -19.15
C PRO A 716 -0.73 -7.00 -17.91
N PRO A 717 -1.28 -7.70 -16.91
CA PRO A 717 -1.80 -7.05 -15.71
C PRO A 717 -0.69 -6.32 -14.98
N THR A 718 -0.99 -5.08 -14.56
CA THR A 718 -0.14 -4.28 -13.69
C THR A 718 -0.72 -4.22 -12.27
N GLY A 719 0.01 -3.60 -11.33
CA GLY A 719 -0.51 -3.41 -9.99
C GLY A 719 -1.41 -2.19 -9.88
N LEU A 720 -2.30 -2.20 -8.90
CA LEU A 720 -3.32 -1.17 -8.70
C LEU A 720 -3.27 -0.51 -7.31
N GLY A 721 -2.24 -0.83 -6.51
CA GLY A 721 -2.12 -0.28 -5.15
C GLY A 721 -1.88 1.22 -5.09
N GLU A 722 -1.25 1.78 -6.12
CA GLU A 722 -0.68 3.13 -6.10
C GLU A 722 -1.16 4.05 -7.23
N PRO A 723 -1.33 3.61 -8.49
CA PRO A 723 -1.41 4.53 -9.64
C PRO A 723 -2.61 5.47 -9.64
N ALA A 724 -3.67 5.18 -8.91
CA ALA A 724 -4.86 6.02 -8.85
C ALA A 724 -4.74 7.23 -7.90
N TYR A 725 -3.92 7.12 -6.87
CA TYR A 725 -3.76 8.17 -5.86
C TYR A 725 -3.25 9.51 -6.43
N PRO A 726 -2.22 9.57 -7.31
CA PRO A 726 -1.66 10.82 -7.80
C PRO A 726 -2.65 11.74 -8.53
N VAL A 727 -3.67 11.16 -9.12
CA VAL A 727 -4.61 11.88 -10.00
C VAL A 727 -5.65 12.68 -9.22
N VAL A 728 -5.88 12.32 -7.95
CA VAL A 728 -6.95 12.88 -7.12
C VAL A 728 -6.70 14.36 -6.75
N PRO A 729 -5.52 14.73 -6.18
CA PRO A 729 -5.26 16.11 -5.81
C PRO A 729 -5.43 17.12 -6.97
N PRO A 730 -4.86 16.91 -8.16
CA PRO A 730 -5.03 17.86 -9.26
C PRO A 730 -6.47 17.89 -9.81
N ALA A 731 -7.16 16.75 -9.90
CA ALA A 731 -8.56 16.74 -10.34
C ALA A 731 -9.44 17.57 -9.39
N LEU A 732 -9.22 17.43 -8.08
CA LEU A 732 -9.92 18.20 -7.06
C LEU A 732 -9.60 19.71 -7.15
N CYS A 733 -8.33 20.08 -7.26
CA CYS A 733 -7.91 21.49 -7.36
C CYS A 733 -8.43 22.16 -8.64
N ASN A 734 -8.44 21.45 -9.76
CA ASN A 734 -8.98 21.93 -11.02
C ASN A 734 -10.52 22.11 -10.96
N ALA A 735 -11.21 21.20 -10.26
CA ALA A 735 -12.66 21.33 -10.03
C ALA A 735 -13.01 22.55 -9.16
N ILE A 736 -12.22 22.82 -8.13
CA ILE A 736 -12.39 24.00 -7.27
C ILE A 736 -12.14 25.28 -8.09
N PHE A 737 -11.14 25.30 -8.97
CA PHE A 737 -10.92 26.43 -9.87
C PHE A 737 -12.12 26.64 -10.80
N ALA A 738 -12.64 25.59 -11.40
CA ALA A 738 -13.83 25.68 -12.26
C ALA A 738 -15.07 26.22 -11.51
N ALA A 739 -15.21 25.89 -10.22
CA ALA A 739 -16.30 26.33 -9.36
C ALA A 739 -16.18 27.80 -8.92
N THR A 740 -14.95 28.25 -8.62
CA THR A 740 -14.70 29.50 -7.86
C THR A 740 -13.84 30.53 -8.61
N GLY A 741 -13.09 30.13 -9.64
CA GLY A 741 -12.05 30.92 -10.28
C GLY A 741 -10.73 31.01 -9.48
N LYS A 742 -10.63 30.36 -8.33
CA LYS A 742 -9.43 30.40 -7.48
C LYS A 742 -8.47 29.24 -7.79
N ARG A 743 -7.26 29.57 -8.24
CA ARG A 743 -6.20 28.57 -8.47
C ARG A 743 -5.54 28.13 -7.16
N LEU A 744 -5.45 26.84 -6.97
CA LEU A 744 -4.81 26.23 -5.83
C LEU A 744 -3.40 25.79 -6.23
N ARG A 745 -2.40 26.47 -5.69
CA ARG A 745 -0.98 26.22 -5.97
C ARG A 745 -0.21 25.75 -4.72
N GLN A 746 -0.92 25.63 -3.59
CA GLN A 746 -0.39 25.14 -2.32
C GLN A 746 -1.35 24.13 -1.70
N LEU A 747 -0.81 23.04 -1.17
CA LEU A 747 -1.52 22.09 -0.34
C LEU A 747 -1.12 22.26 1.15
N PRO A 748 -1.99 21.89 2.10
CA PRO A 748 -3.37 21.46 1.91
C PRO A 748 -4.31 22.60 1.49
N ILE A 749 -5.45 22.23 0.88
CA ILE A 749 -6.46 23.18 0.39
C ILE A 749 -7.01 24.08 1.50
N THR A 750 -7.07 23.58 2.74
CA THR A 750 -7.50 24.34 3.92
C THR A 750 -6.71 25.62 4.18
N LYS A 751 -5.51 25.77 3.60
CA LYS A 751 -4.73 27.01 3.66
C LYS A 751 -5.22 28.12 2.73
N THR A 752 -6.14 27.80 1.85
CA THR A 752 -6.68 28.76 0.86
C THR A 752 -8.12 29.09 1.20
N ASP A 753 -8.44 30.39 1.29
CA ASP A 753 -9.82 30.85 1.38
C ASP A 753 -10.54 30.59 0.05
N LEU A 754 -11.54 29.72 0.07
CA LEU A 754 -12.33 29.33 -1.09
C LEU A 754 -13.59 30.20 -1.28
N SER A 755 -13.89 31.18 -0.40
CA SER A 755 -15.06 32.03 -0.49
C SER A 755 -15.11 32.78 -1.84
N TRP A 756 -16.28 32.99 -2.39
CA TRP A 756 -16.46 33.66 -3.70
C TRP A 756 -17.71 34.54 -3.71
N SER A 757 -17.72 35.59 -4.55
CA SER A 757 -18.78 36.60 -4.65
C SER A 757 -19.74 36.35 -5.83
#